data_ea7aef379ad24c313901dda769596b0b
#
_entry.id   ea7aef379ad24c313901dda769596b0b
#
_cell.length_a   1.000
_cell.length_b   1.000
_cell.length_c   1.000
_cell.angle_alpha   90.00
_cell.angle_beta   90.00
_cell.angle_gamma   90.00
#
_symmetry.space_group_name_H-M   'P 1'
#
loop_
_entity.id
_entity.type
_entity.pdbx_description
1 polymer ?
#
loop_
_entity_poly.entity_id
_entity_poly.type
_entity_poly.pdbx_seq_one_letter_code
_entity_poly.pdbx_strand_id
1 'polypeptide(L)'
;MLFFNTFVNMKRLSVFLLLLCLCIGDIHAIDEISYDNQTSSTSAPAKKRKKVAVVLSGGGAKGVAHIGALKVIERAGIPIDMIVGTSMGSIVGGLYACGNDAHTLDSIVRMQNWSYLLSDREDLSHQSLRDREMQNTYIISKTINIGKKGTKTSEGGFLTGKNLAPLFQKLTEPYNDSIDFNQLPIPFACVATNLVDNTEYVFHSGVLGRAMRASMSIPGAFSPVRIGDMVLVDGGLRNNFPVDIAKEMGADYIIGVNVQNKLRTASELNSTSSVLLQIVDFNCKNKYEQNLDMTDLPIMVNVEGYSSASFSSAAIDTLIHRGEEAAMSHWNDFMELRDLLGEVTESDLHPQIPLKSISIEKRYRIKDVRFEMMSKMDELFLHSKFGLNKGDIIDANLANLVTTSIRMDLFYQSAQYGFTVDPNGNKDEVIVTFTAGTKKNNQVNLGLRFDNEEMVALQANADFPLRTSVPAHVDFTLRLGKRIMARADFAIQPRSYIRPTLSYVFRHNDIDLYQKGEKFYNMTYNQHTVELQLINFNTRNFNVNAGAKWDYYHYNNLLVNYRPESQMELFDNEHFFVYQAQVDYNSENHWFIPTKGAKFTAKFGYYTDNFVRLKNSAGMREYSAMWRMSFPVNNILTIQPMLYGRLIFGTHLPSILGNVMGGPFFSHYVFQQIPFPGVAYIERARDKILAAQLMGQLSLTKSSVIQLKFAAAQDAPKVSELLDYRTMLGSSLTYCFNSTFGPLGATVGYSNISKEFYYYVNLGFKF
;
A
#
# COMPACT_ATOMS: atom_id res chain seq x y z
N MET A 1 -4.45 -39.21 21.95
CA MET A 1 -4.75 -39.84 20.65
C MET A 1 -4.43 -38.90 19.44
N LEU A 2 -3.59 -37.89 19.61
CA LEU A 2 -3.19 -36.92 18.55
C LEU A 2 -1.70 -37.01 18.20
N PHE A 3 -0.95 -37.93 18.78
CA PHE A 3 0.51 -38.10 18.51
C PHE A 3 0.85 -39.28 17.58
N PHE A 4 -0.15 -40.08 17.15
CA PHE A 4 0.11 -41.26 16.30
C PHE A 4 -0.08 -41.04 14.79
N ASN A 5 -0.69 -39.94 14.38
CA ASN A 5 -0.93 -39.66 12.94
C ASN A 5 0.20 -38.91 12.22
N THR A 6 1.20 -38.36 12.94
CA THR A 6 2.31 -37.63 12.35
C THR A 6 3.43 -38.53 11.84
N PHE A 7 3.53 -39.76 12.38
CA PHE A 7 4.59 -40.73 12.00
C PHE A 7 4.28 -41.54 10.74
N VAL A 8 3.01 -41.65 10.34
CA VAL A 8 2.62 -42.42 9.14
C VAL A 8 2.84 -41.61 7.84
N ASN A 9 2.80 -40.29 7.91
CA ASN A 9 2.98 -39.42 6.75
C ASN A 9 4.47 -39.21 6.37
N MET A 10 5.40 -39.37 7.30
CA MET A 10 6.84 -39.24 7.00
C MET A 10 7.41 -40.47 6.26
N LYS A 11 6.86 -41.67 6.46
CA LYS A 11 7.32 -42.87 5.71
C LYS A 11 6.84 -42.93 4.26
N ARG A 12 5.73 -42.25 3.92
CA ARG A 12 5.27 -42.15 2.52
C ARG A 12 6.04 -41.11 1.69
N LEU A 13 6.58 -40.07 2.33
CA LEU A 13 7.41 -39.07 1.65
C LEU A 13 8.82 -39.60 1.32
N SER A 14 9.37 -40.48 2.17
CA SER A 14 10.69 -41.08 1.96
C SER A 14 10.69 -42.12 0.83
N VAL A 15 9.59 -42.80 0.59
CA VAL A 15 9.45 -43.78 -0.52
C VAL A 15 9.26 -43.07 -1.86
N PHE A 16 8.65 -41.87 -1.86
CA PHE A 16 8.49 -41.09 -3.09
C PHE A 16 9.80 -40.42 -3.55
N LEU A 17 10.67 -40.04 -2.60
CA LEU A 17 12.00 -39.51 -2.90
C LEU A 17 12.99 -40.59 -3.37
N LEU A 18 12.82 -41.84 -2.92
CA LEU A 18 13.68 -42.95 -3.35
C LEU A 18 13.38 -43.46 -4.77
N LEU A 19 12.13 -43.29 -5.23
CA LEU A 19 11.70 -43.64 -6.58
C LEU A 19 12.09 -42.58 -7.63
N LEU A 20 12.39 -41.37 -7.21
CA LEU A 20 12.84 -40.29 -8.12
C LEU A 20 14.35 -40.37 -8.43
N CYS A 21 15.15 -41.08 -7.59
CA CYS A 21 16.62 -41.23 -7.77
C CYS A 21 17.02 -42.42 -8.65
N LEU A 22 16.08 -43.23 -9.14
CA LEU A 22 16.36 -44.42 -9.93
C LEU A 22 16.17 -44.26 -11.45
N CYS A 23 15.91 -43.05 -11.93
CA CYS A 23 15.68 -42.76 -13.36
C CYS A 23 16.79 -41.88 -13.98
N ILE A 24 17.99 -41.80 -13.39
CA ILE A 24 19.13 -41.12 -14.03
C ILE A 24 20.30 -42.14 -14.07
N GLY A 25 20.28 -42.93 -15.11
CA GLY A 25 21.39 -43.79 -15.53
C GLY A 25 21.58 -43.65 -17.04
N ASP A 26 22.82 -43.41 -17.40
CA ASP A 26 23.44 -43.55 -18.71
C ASP A 26 23.19 -42.48 -19.80
N ILE A 27 24.12 -41.52 -19.89
CA ILE A 27 24.51 -40.93 -21.17
C ILE A 27 26.04 -41.11 -21.35
N HIS A 28 26.35 -41.90 -22.34
CA HIS A 28 27.72 -42.17 -22.77
C HIS A 28 28.41 -40.94 -23.35
N ALA A 29 29.73 -40.89 -23.11
CA ALA A 29 30.67 -40.02 -23.76
C ALA A 29 30.68 -40.22 -25.29
N ILE A 30 30.76 -39.15 -26.04
CA ILE A 30 31.14 -39.14 -27.46
C ILE A 30 32.39 -38.30 -27.59
N ASP A 31 33.36 -38.95 -28.23
CA ASP A 31 34.75 -38.52 -28.44
C ASP A 31 34.88 -37.20 -29.25
N GLU A 32 35.95 -36.49 -28.91
CA GLU A 32 36.52 -35.39 -29.70
C GLU A 32 36.91 -35.87 -31.11
N ILE A 33 36.39 -35.24 -32.14
CA ILE A 33 36.96 -35.25 -33.49
C ILE A 33 37.49 -33.85 -33.78
N SER A 34 38.78 -33.71 -33.72
CA SER A 34 39.52 -32.56 -34.23
C SER A 34 39.47 -32.54 -35.75
N TYR A 35 38.90 -31.50 -36.34
CA TYR A 35 39.08 -31.17 -37.74
C TYR A 35 39.88 -29.88 -37.86
N ASP A 36 41.14 -30.06 -38.21
CA ASP A 36 42.00 -29.01 -38.72
C ASP A 36 41.68 -28.78 -40.20
N ASN A 37 41.15 -27.59 -40.54
CA ASN A 37 41.06 -27.14 -41.92
C ASN A 37 41.31 -25.63 -41.99
N GLN A 38 42.60 -25.32 -42.18
CA GLN A 38 43.00 -24.03 -42.74
C GLN A 38 42.46 -23.91 -44.18
N THR A 39 41.46 -23.08 -44.37
CA THR A 39 41.23 -22.47 -45.68
C THR A 39 41.12 -20.97 -45.49
N SER A 40 42.21 -20.30 -45.87
CA SER A 40 42.25 -18.85 -46.01
C SER A 40 41.34 -18.44 -47.17
N SER A 41 40.10 -18.04 -46.86
CA SER A 41 39.27 -17.28 -47.76
C SER A 41 39.39 -15.81 -47.39
N THR A 42 40.03 -15.04 -48.24
CA THR A 42 39.96 -13.58 -48.28
C THR A 42 38.51 -13.19 -48.57
N SER A 43 37.68 -13.04 -47.52
CA SER A 43 36.34 -12.43 -47.64
C SER A 43 36.53 -10.95 -47.88
N ALA A 44 35.92 -10.43 -48.94
CA ALA A 44 35.67 -8.98 -49.11
C ALA A 44 35.01 -8.43 -47.83
N PRO A 45 35.32 -7.16 -47.45
CA PRO A 45 34.69 -6.59 -46.23
C PRO A 45 33.19 -6.70 -46.35
N ALA A 46 32.56 -7.46 -45.44
CA ALA A 46 31.12 -7.60 -45.37
C ALA A 46 30.51 -6.22 -45.31
N LYS A 47 29.60 -5.90 -46.21
CA LYS A 47 28.90 -4.61 -46.27
C LYS A 47 28.17 -4.48 -44.93
N LYS A 48 28.57 -3.54 -44.10
CA LYS A 48 28.00 -3.33 -42.75
C LYS A 48 26.50 -3.10 -42.91
N ARG A 49 25.70 -3.97 -42.30
CA ARG A 49 24.22 -3.83 -42.24
C ARG A 49 23.80 -2.46 -41.74
N LYS A 50 22.67 -1.93 -42.23
CA LYS A 50 22.07 -0.70 -41.72
C LYS A 50 21.63 -0.87 -40.25
N LYS A 51 21.88 0.12 -39.44
CA LYS A 51 21.46 0.16 -38.02
C LYS A 51 20.02 0.61 -37.91
N VAL A 52 19.20 -0.19 -37.24
CA VAL A 52 17.79 0.11 -36.98
C VAL A 52 17.62 0.64 -35.56
N ALA A 53 16.98 1.81 -35.46
CA ALA A 53 16.54 2.37 -34.19
C ALA A 53 15.04 2.22 -34.01
N VAL A 54 14.61 1.97 -32.75
CA VAL A 54 13.20 2.06 -32.34
C VAL A 54 13.04 3.26 -31.42
N VAL A 55 12.14 4.17 -31.80
CA VAL A 55 11.82 5.36 -31.03
C VAL A 55 10.42 5.25 -30.44
N LEU A 56 10.31 5.41 -29.12
CA LEU A 56 9.07 5.22 -28.36
C LEU A 56 8.64 6.57 -27.73
N SER A 57 7.49 7.10 -28.16
CA SER A 57 6.98 8.37 -27.65
C SER A 57 6.50 8.29 -26.20
N GLY A 58 6.40 9.44 -25.53
CA GLY A 58 5.70 9.56 -24.28
C GLY A 58 4.18 9.48 -24.44
N GLY A 59 3.47 9.04 -23.37
CA GLY A 59 2.02 8.95 -23.42
C GLY A 59 1.35 8.48 -22.10
N GLY A 60 2.10 8.33 -21.02
CA GLY A 60 1.59 7.74 -19.77
C GLY A 60 1.06 6.33 -20.00
N ALA A 61 -0.14 5.99 -19.48
CA ALA A 61 -0.74 4.66 -19.65
C ALA A 61 -0.86 4.21 -21.12
N LYS A 62 -1.04 5.15 -22.04
CA LYS A 62 -1.12 4.84 -23.49
C LYS A 62 0.14 4.19 -24.03
N GLY A 63 1.29 4.49 -23.41
CA GLY A 63 2.59 3.94 -23.80
C GLY A 63 2.72 2.41 -23.60
N VAL A 64 1.80 1.74 -22.89
CA VAL A 64 1.80 0.26 -22.88
C VAL A 64 1.56 -0.33 -24.27
N ALA A 65 0.99 0.45 -25.21
CA ALA A 65 0.82 0.06 -26.60
C ALA A 65 2.15 -0.18 -27.34
N HIS A 66 3.25 0.44 -26.87
CA HIS A 66 4.59 0.17 -27.41
C HIS A 66 4.96 -1.30 -27.32
N ILE A 67 4.50 -2.00 -26.26
CA ILE A 67 4.73 -3.45 -26.10
C ILE A 67 4.09 -4.23 -27.24
N GLY A 68 2.88 -3.85 -27.64
CA GLY A 68 2.21 -4.46 -28.79
C GLY A 68 2.99 -4.26 -30.10
N ALA A 69 3.49 -3.05 -30.35
CA ALA A 69 4.31 -2.76 -31.53
C ALA A 69 5.63 -3.56 -31.51
N LEU A 70 6.31 -3.62 -30.34
CA LEU A 70 7.55 -4.41 -30.19
C LEU A 70 7.34 -5.90 -30.48
N LYS A 71 6.21 -6.50 -30.07
CA LYS A 71 5.88 -7.90 -30.42
C LYS A 71 5.83 -8.16 -31.91
N VAL A 72 5.32 -7.19 -32.69
CA VAL A 72 5.25 -7.30 -34.14
C VAL A 72 6.62 -7.11 -34.78
N ILE A 73 7.43 -6.17 -34.30
CA ILE A 73 8.81 -5.93 -34.75
C ILE A 73 9.66 -7.19 -34.51
N GLU A 74 9.55 -7.82 -33.33
CA GLU A 74 10.22 -9.10 -33.03
C GLU A 74 9.75 -10.21 -33.96
N ARG A 75 8.43 -10.34 -34.17
CA ARG A 75 7.84 -11.36 -35.07
C ARG A 75 8.29 -11.18 -36.52
N ALA A 76 8.48 -9.93 -36.97
CA ALA A 76 9.01 -9.63 -38.28
C ALA A 76 10.50 -9.95 -38.44
N GLY A 77 11.19 -10.25 -37.35
CA GLY A 77 12.63 -10.54 -37.34
C GLY A 77 13.47 -9.30 -37.69
N ILE A 78 13.08 -8.14 -37.21
CA ILE A 78 13.81 -6.89 -37.39
C ILE A 78 14.75 -6.72 -36.20
N PRO A 79 16.09 -6.64 -36.43
CA PRO A 79 17.05 -6.38 -35.38
C PRO A 79 16.95 -4.94 -34.87
N ILE A 80 17.00 -4.75 -33.56
CA ILE A 80 16.96 -3.43 -32.94
C ILE A 80 18.36 -3.09 -32.41
N ASP A 81 19.04 -2.15 -33.06
CA ASP A 81 20.42 -1.75 -32.74
C ASP A 81 20.48 -0.68 -31.65
N MET A 82 19.40 0.08 -31.46
CA MET A 82 19.28 1.11 -30.42
C MET A 82 17.82 1.45 -30.15
N ILE A 83 17.55 1.91 -28.93
CA ILE A 83 16.23 2.36 -28.51
C ILE A 83 16.33 3.75 -27.88
N VAL A 84 15.41 4.63 -28.26
CA VAL A 84 15.27 5.94 -27.64
C VAL A 84 13.83 6.14 -27.19
N GLY A 85 13.65 6.67 -25.97
CA GLY A 85 12.31 6.84 -25.43
C GLY A 85 12.11 8.06 -24.56
N THR A 86 10.86 8.52 -24.50
CA THR A 86 10.43 9.58 -23.60
C THR A 86 9.30 9.06 -22.69
N SER A 87 9.31 9.43 -21.40
CA SER A 87 8.24 9.11 -20.46
C SER A 87 7.96 7.59 -20.39
N MET A 88 6.74 7.12 -20.68
CA MET A 88 6.44 5.68 -20.74
C MET A 88 7.26 4.97 -21.82
N GLY A 89 7.57 5.63 -22.92
CA GLY A 89 8.48 5.09 -23.93
C GLY A 89 9.89 4.85 -23.38
N SER A 90 10.36 5.69 -22.45
CA SER A 90 11.64 5.45 -21.76
C SER A 90 11.59 4.24 -20.82
N ILE A 91 10.43 3.96 -20.22
CA ILE A 91 10.27 2.79 -19.34
C ILE A 91 10.23 1.51 -20.16
N VAL A 92 9.37 1.45 -21.18
CA VAL A 92 9.28 0.29 -22.07
C VAL A 92 10.59 0.04 -22.79
N GLY A 93 11.18 1.11 -23.39
CA GLY A 93 12.44 1.03 -24.11
C GLY A 93 13.63 0.68 -23.23
N GLY A 94 13.73 1.27 -22.04
CA GLY A 94 14.82 0.98 -21.09
C GLY A 94 14.77 -0.45 -20.55
N LEU A 95 13.58 -0.96 -20.24
CA LEU A 95 13.42 -2.36 -19.82
C LEU A 95 13.67 -3.34 -20.97
N TYR A 96 13.30 -2.99 -22.19
CA TYR A 96 13.63 -3.76 -23.39
C TYR A 96 15.14 -3.77 -23.65
N ALA A 97 15.78 -2.61 -23.51
CA ALA A 97 17.22 -2.46 -23.66
C ALA A 97 18.05 -3.27 -22.64
N CYS A 98 17.46 -3.59 -21.47
CA CYS A 98 18.01 -4.51 -20.48
C CYS A 98 18.00 -5.99 -20.95
N GLY A 99 17.35 -6.31 -22.08
CA GLY A 99 17.25 -7.68 -22.62
C GLY A 99 15.92 -8.38 -22.31
N ASN A 100 14.88 -7.66 -21.86
CA ASN A 100 13.54 -8.22 -21.76
C ASN A 100 12.87 -8.19 -23.14
N ASP A 101 12.31 -9.30 -23.58
CA ASP A 101 11.47 -9.36 -24.78
C ASP A 101 10.09 -8.72 -24.55
N ALA A 102 9.37 -8.46 -25.63
CA ALA A 102 8.07 -7.83 -25.57
C ALA A 102 7.02 -8.69 -24.83
N HIS A 103 7.15 -10.02 -24.82
CA HIS A 103 6.28 -10.92 -24.10
C HIS A 103 6.51 -10.84 -22.58
N THR A 104 7.77 -10.75 -22.17
CA THR A 104 8.15 -10.53 -20.78
C THR A 104 7.61 -9.17 -20.28
N LEU A 105 7.76 -8.10 -21.09
CA LEU A 105 7.23 -6.78 -20.75
C LEU A 105 5.70 -6.77 -20.60
N ASP A 106 4.98 -7.48 -21.47
CA ASP A 106 3.53 -7.67 -21.34
C ASP A 106 3.17 -8.34 -20.01
N SER A 107 3.89 -9.39 -19.64
CA SER A 107 3.68 -10.07 -18.36
C SER A 107 3.97 -9.16 -17.18
N ILE A 108 5.08 -8.40 -17.20
CA ILE A 108 5.46 -7.45 -16.16
C ILE A 108 4.37 -6.39 -15.97
N VAL A 109 3.89 -5.78 -17.03
CA VAL A 109 2.87 -4.70 -16.98
C VAL A 109 1.54 -5.20 -16.40
N ARG A 110 1.11 -6.42 -16.75
CA ARG A 110 -0.14 -7.03 -16.28
C ARG A 110 -0.12 -7.41 -14.80
N MET A 111 1.04 -7.83 -14.30
CA MET A 111 1.21 -8.23 -12.89
C MET A 111 1.22 -7.05 -11.92
N GLN A 112 1.37 -5.81 -12.39
CA GLN A 112 1.50 -4.65 -11.51
C GLN A 112 0.17 -4.20 -10.91
N ASN A 113 0.23 -3.83 -9.63
CA ASN A 113 -0.85 -3.07 -8.98
C ASN A 113 -0.65 -1.57 -9.23
N TRP A 114 -1.14 -1.11 -10.40
CA TRP A 114 -0.97 0.28 -10.82
C TRP A 114 -1.59 1.29 -9.86
N SER A 115 -2.72 0.98 -9.22
CA SER A 115 -3.33 1.85 -8.22
C SER A 115 -2.43 2.09 -7.02
N TYR A 116 -1.63 1.09 -6.64
CA TYR A 116 -0.63 1.22 -5.58
C TYR A 116 0.62 1.97 -6.07
N LEU A 117 1.18 1.57 -7.21
CA LEU A 117 2.41 2.14 -7.77
C LEU A 117 2.28 3.64 -8.08
N LEU A 118 1.11 4.05 -8.59
CA LEU A 118 0.76 5.44 -8.88
C LEU A 118 0.13 6.16 -7.68
N SER A 119 0.48 5.75 -6.48
CA SER A 119 0.09 6.40 -5.24
C SER A 119 1.29 6.51 -4.31
N ASP A 120 1.22 7.42 -3.34
CA ASP A 120 2.20 7.48 -2.24
C ASP A 120 1.71 6.72 -1.01
N ARG A 121 0.73 5.82 -1.18
CA ARG A 121 0.27 4.95 -0.09
C ARG A 121 1.35 3.95 0.26
N GLU A 122 1.50 3.71 1.56
CA GLU A 122 2.36 2.62 2.02
C GLU A 122 1.69 1.27 1.71
N ASP A 123 2.49 0.25 1.42
CA ASP A 123 1.96 -1.11 1.24
C ASP A 123 1.38 -1.60 2.59
N LEU A 124 0.08 -1.83 2.62
CA LEU A 124 -0.62 -2.35 3.78
C LEU A 124 -0.05 -3.69 4.28
N SER A 125 0.63 -4.44 3.40
CA SER A 125 1.25 -5.72 3.76
C SER A 125 2.40 -5.58 4.75
N HIS A 126 3.06 -4.43 4.80
CA HIS A 126 4.22 -4.15 5.65
C HIS A 126 3.90 -3.20 6.81
N GLN A 127 2.69 -2.63 6.86
CA GLN A 127 2.29 -1.74 7.94
C GLN A 127 1.89 -2.49 9.20
N SER A 128 2.15 -1.89 10.35
CA SER A 128 1.62 -2.37 11.62
C SER A 128 0.07 -2.25 11.64
N LEU A 129 -0.57 -3.01 12.50
CA LEU A 129 -2.03 -2.95 12.68
C LEU A 129 -2.47 -1.53 13.02
N ARG A 130 -1.76 -0.84 13.89
CA ARG A 130 -2.03 0.55 14.29
C ARG A 130 -1.93 1.53 13.12
N ASP A 131 -0.90 1.41 12.27
CA ASP A 131 -0.69 2.32 11.14
C ASP A 131 -1.79 2.14 10.10
N ARG A 132 -2.25 0.90 9.88
CA ARG A 132 -3.39 0.61 9.02
C ARG A 132 -4.70 1.21 9.56
N GLU A 133 -4.90 1.17 10.87
CA GLU A 133 -6.05 1.81 11.52
C GLU A 133 -6.02 3.32 11.33
N MET A 134 -4.88 3.96 11.53
CA MET A 134 -4.71 5.39 11.32
C MET A 134 -4.99 5.81 9.86
N GLN A 135 -4.47 5.10 8.87
CA GLN A 135 -4.74 5.41 7.46
C GLN A 135 -6.21 5.30 7.08
N ASN A 136 -6.96 4.40 7.71
CA ASN A 136 -8.40 4.23 7.46
C ASN A 136 -9.29 5.14 8.34
N THR A 137 -8.68 6.06 9.08
CA THR A 137 -9.39 7.02 9.93
C THR A 137 -9.41 8.42 9.30
N TYR A 138 -8.35 8.78 8.56
CA TYR A 138 -8.17 10.13 8.05
C TYR A 138 -8.34 10.24 6.53
N ILE A 139 -9.01 11.32 6.10
CA ILE A 139 -9.22 11.63 4.67
C ILE A 139 -7.97 12.30 4.09
N ILE A 140 -7.35 13.19 4.87
CA ILE A 140 -6.19 13.99 4.47
C ILE A 140 -5.07 13.72 5.46
N SER A 141 -3.90 13.38 4.93
CA SER A 141 -2.66 13.29 5.69
C SER A 141 -1.60 14.14 5.00
N LYS A 142 -1.06 15.13 5.71
CA LYS A 142 -0.06 16.06 5.17
C LYS A 142 1.15 16.14 6.09
N THR A 143 2.34 16.05 5.50
CA THR A 143 3.60 16.27 6.18
C THR A 143 3.85 17.77 6.35
N ILE A 144 4.17 18.23 7.57
CA ILE A 144 4.51 19.61 7.89
C ILE A 144 5.96 19.67 8.33
N ASN A 145 6.75 20.51 7.69
CA ASN A 145 8.13 20.78 8.07
C ASN A 145 8.15 21.92 9.11
N ILE A 146 8.28 21.59 10.38
CA ILE A 146 8.56 22.55 11.44
C ILE A 146 10.06 22.56 11.70
N GLY A 147 10.82 23.47 11.12
CA GLY A 147 12.24 23.59 11.37
C GLY A 147 12.94 24.60 10.45
N LYS A 148 13.96 25.22 10.99
CA LYS A 148 14.85 26.27 10.47
C LYS A 148 14.57 26.80 9.06
N LYS A 149 14.36 28.12 8.96
CA LYS A 149 14.39 28.89 7.71
C LYS A 149 15.59 28.42 6.86
N GLY A 150 15.34 27.76 5.73
CA GLY A 150 16.42 27.45 4.77
C GLY A 150 16.19 26.30 3.81
N THR A 151 15.36 25.33 4.10
CA THR A 151 15.10 24.22 3.15
C THR A 151 13.60 23.90 3.07
N LYS A 152 12.87 24.77 2.40
CA LYS A 152 11.56 24.41 1.85
C LYS A 152 11.81 23.57 0.61
N THR A 153 12.06 22.30 0.76
CA THR A 153 11.81 21.34 -0.33
C THR A 153 10.32 20.99 -0.30
N SER A 154 9.50 21.91 -0.77
CA SER A 154 8.22 21.56 -1.33
C SER A 154 8.53 20.67 -2.53
N GLU A 155 8.34 19.36 -2.40
CA GLU A 155 8.36 18.45 -3.53
C GLU A 155 7.25 18.93 -4.47
N GLY A 156 7.61 19.45 -5.64
CA GLY A 156 6.71 20.17 -6.54
C GLY A 156 5.74 19.28 -7.34
N GLY A 157 5.25 18.20 -6.74
CA GLY A 157 4.26 17.28 -7.32
C GLY A 157 3.34 16.68 -6.26
N PHE A 158 2.18 16.17 -6.67
CA PHE A 158 1.24 15.48 -5.76
C PHE A 158 1.77 14.13 -5.32
N LEU A 159 2.55 13.43 -6.15
CA LEU A 159 3.10 12.10 -5.91
C LEU A 159 4.63 12.14 -5.91
N THR A 160 5.26 11.57 -4.89
CA THR A 160 6.72 11.45 -4.83
C THR A 160 7.23 10.33 -5.73
N GLY A 161 6.36 9.37 -6.08
CA GLY A 161 6.72 8.17 -6.86
C GLY A 161 7.54 7.17 -6.08
N LYS A 162 7.45 7.22 -4.74
CA LYS A 162 8.21 6.34 -3.84
C LYS A 162 7.96 4.85 -4.05
N ASN A 163 6.79 4.48 -4.61
CA ASN A 163 6.45 3.09 -4.89
C ASN A 163 6.98 2.61 -6.25
N LEU A 164 7.29 3.55 -7.17
CA LEU A 164 7.88 3.23 -8.47
C LEU A 164 9.40 3.01 -8.38
N ALA A 165 10.10 3.74 -7.53
CA ALA A 165 11.54 3.64 -7.42
C ALA A 165 12.04 2.21 -7.07
N PRO A 166 11.47 1.49 -6.09
CA PRO A 166 11.82 0.09 -5.83
C PRO A 166 11.48 -0.86 -6.99
N LEU A 167 10.39 -0.60 -7.71
CA LEU A 167 10.02 -1.38 -8.88
C LEU A 167 11.05 -1.23 -9.98
N PHE A 168 11.44 0.01 -10.33
CA PHE A 168 12.46 0.25 -11.35
C PHE A 168 13.79 -0.36 -10.94
N GLN A 169 14.20 -0.20 -9.68
CA GLN A 169 15.42 -0.79 -9.17
C GLN A 169 15.42 -2.33 -9.33
N LYS A 170 14.28 -2.99 -9.03
CA LYS A 170 14.11 -4.43 -9.21
C LYS A 170 14.15 -4.83 -10.69
N LEU A 171 13.48 -4.07 -11.56
CA LEU A 171 13.37 -4.40 -13.00
C LEU A 171 14.63 -4.05 -13.80
N THR A 172 15.51 -3.18 -13.29
CA THR A 172 16.77 -2.81 -13.92
C THR A 172 17.99 -3.50 -13.32
N GLU A 173 17.79 -4.46 -12.43
CA GLU A 173 18.90 -5.29 -11.96
C GLU A 173 19.44 -6.17 -13.12
N PRO A 174 20.72 -6.25 -13.39
CA PRO A 174 21.88 -5.85 -12.60
C PRO A 174 22.40 -4.43 -12.88
N TYR A 175 21.71 -3.59 -13.61
CA TYR A 175 22.16 -2.26 -14.07
C TYR A 175 21.81 -1.13 -13.08
N ASN A 176 21.86 -1.41 -11.78
CA ASN A 176 21.50 -0.44 -10.73
C ASN A 176 22.62 0.54 -10.37
N ASP A 177 23.84 0.31 -10.86
CA ASP A 177 24.96 1.25 -10.74
C ASP A 177 24.89 2.32 -11.85
N SER A 178 25.74 3.36 -11.71
CA SER A 178 25.91 4.33 -12.78
C SER A 178 26.70 3.68 -13.92
N ILE A 179 26.06 3.52 -15.06
CA ILE A 179 26.63 2.89 -16.26
C ILE A 179 26.49 3.78 -17.48
N ASP A 180 27.29 3.53 -18.51
CA ASP A 180 27.06 4.00 -19.86
C ASP A 180 25.96 3.16 -20.52
N PHE A 181 24.87 3.76 -20.98
CA PHE A 181 23.74 3.05 -21.57
C PHE A 181 24.04 2.43 -22.93
N ASN A 182 25.19 2.77 -23.54
CA ASN A 182 25.71 2.04 -24.70
C ASN A 182 26.23 0.65 -24.33
N GLN A 183 26.45 0.35 -23.04
CA GLN A 183 26.86 -0.95 -22.54
C GLN A 183 25.68 -1.88 -22.19
N LEU A 184 24.44 -1.40 -22.33
CA LEU A 184 23.27 -2.27 -22.25
C LEU A 184 23.25 -3.26 -23.43
N PRO A 185 22.55 -4.39 -23.31
CA PRO A 185 22.36 -5.33 -24.43
C PRO A 185 21.93 -4.65 -25.74
N ILE A 186 21.05 -3.62 -25.61
CA ILE A 186 20.72 -2.72 -26.70
C ILE A 186 21.05 -1.29 -26.24
N PRO A 187 21.88 -0.52 -26.96
CA PRO A 187 22.15 0.88 -26.71
C PRO A 187 20.86 1.69 -26.49
N PHE A 188 20.86 2.52 -25.42
CA PHE A 188 19.65 3.21 -24.98
C PHE A 188 19.90 4.68 -24.67
N ALA A 189 18.91 5.52 -24.97
CA ALA A 189 18.84 6.88 -24.48
C ALA A 189 17.41 7.24 -24.07
N CYS A 190 17.27 8.12 -23.07
CA CYS A 190 15.98 8.67 -22.72
C CYS A 190 16.03 10.17 -22.41
N VAL A 191 14.91 10.82 -22.66
CA VAL A 191 14.82 12.28 -22.60
C VAL A 191 14.13 12.73 -21.32
N ALA A 192 14.68 13.76 -20.67
CA ALA A 192 14.04 14.54 -19.61
C ALA A 192 14.10 16.04 -19.97
N THR A 193 13.36 16.84 -19.24
CA THR A 193 13.39 18.31 -19.37
C THR A 193 13.97 18.92 -18.11
N ASN A 194 15.01 19.77 -18.22
CA ASN A 194 15.50 20.52 -17.09
C ASN A 194 14.67 21.81 -16.94
N LEU A 195 13.97 21.96 -15.82
CA LEU A 195 13.13 23.13 -15.54
C LEU A 195 13.92 24.41 -15.19
N VAL A 196 15.20 24.27 -14.85
CA VAL A 196 16.02 25.44 -14.46
C VAL A 196 16.27 26.39 -15.65
N ASP A 197 16.55 25.80 -16.81
CA ASP A 197 16.88 26.48 -18.03
C ASP A 197 15.96 26.15 -19.21
N ASN A 198 14.97 25.30 -18.99
CA ASN A 198 14.02 24.82 -19.99
C ASN A 198 14.69 24.09 -21.16
N THR A 199 15.81 23.39 -20.89
CA THR A 199 16.54 22.61 -21.91
C THR A 199 16.12 21.15 -21.89
N GLU A 200 16.35 20.48 -23.02
CA GLU A 200 16.30 19.04 -23.14
C GLU A 200 17.54 18.42 -22.49
N TYR A 201 17.33 17.38 -21.71
CA TYR A 201 18.41 16.60 -21.11
C TYR A 201 18.30 15.14 -21.54
N VAL A 202 19.27 14.68 -22.31
CA VAL A 202 19.32 13.29 -22.80
C VAL A 202 20.22 12.48 -21.91
N PHE A 203 19.68 11.43 -21.34
CA PHE A 203 20.45 10.45 -20.58
C PHE A 203 21.05 9.41 -21.51
N HIS A 204 22.38 9.39 -21.57
CA HIS A 204 23.20 8.32 -22.18
C HIS A 204 23.96 7.52 -21.13
N SER A 205 23.89 7.92 -19.87
CA SER A 205 24.56 7.27 -18.75
C SER A 205 23.90 7.60 -17.42
N GLY A 206 24.31 6.89 -16.36
CA GLY A 206 23.82 7.07 -15.00
C GLY A 206 23.11 5.85 -14.50
N VAL A 207 22.31 6.00 -13.41
CA VAL A 207 21.48 4.94 -12.87
C VAL A 207 20.20 4.84 -13.72
N LEU A 208 20.05 3.74 -14.46
CA LEU A 208 18.98 3.57 -15.44
C LEU A 208 17.57 3.80 -14.87
N GLY A 209 17.25 3.20 -13.71
CA GLY A 209 15.96 3.40 -13.03
C GLY A 209 15.69 4.87 -12.66
N ARG A 210 16.75 5.64 -12.35
CA ARG A 210 16.65 7.08 -12.04
C ARG A 210 16.44 7.91 -13.29
N ALA A 211 17.06 7.56 -14.40
CA ALA A 211 16.87 8.20 -15.70
C ALA A 211 15.43 8.03 -16.20
N MET A 212 14.89 6.78 -16.17
CA MET A 212 13.50 6.50 -16.49
C MET A 212 12.53 7.24 -15.55
N ARG A 213 12.85 7.31 -14.23
CA ARG A 213 12.03 8.05 -13.26
C ARG A 213 12.02 9.56 -13.56
N ALA A 214 13.13 10.14 -13.98
CA ALA A 214 13.20 11.55 -14.40
C ALA A 214 12.35 11.79 -15.64
N SER A 215 12.53 10.94 -16.67
CA SER A 215 11.82 11.02 -17.94
C SER A 215 10.29 10.94 -17.82
N MET A 216 9.75 10.26 -16.79
CA MET A 216 8.31 10.12 -16.56
C MET A 216 7.72 11.11 -15.54
N SER A 217 8.49 12.09 -15.06
CA SER A 217 8.07 13.02 -14.00
C SER A 217 7.13 14.10 -14.52
N ILE A 218 5.90 13.75 -14.87
CA ILE A 218 4.88 14.69 -15.38
C ILE A 218 4.66 15.81 -14.35
N PRO A 219 4.88 17.10 -14.70
CA PRO A 219 4.66 18.23 -13.81
C PRO A 219 3.23 18.26 -13.26
N GLY A 220 3.09 18.53 -11.96
CA GLY A 220 1.81 18.52 -11.27
C GLY A 220 1.36 17.12 -10.82
N ALA A 221 1.75 16.04 -11.50
CA ALA A 221 1.47 14.69 -11.07
C ALA A 221 2.60 14.12 -10.18
N PHE A 222 3.83 14.14 -10.68
CA PHE A 222 5.00 13.60 -9.98
C PHE A 222 5.98 14.67 -9.55
N SER A 223 6.65 14.44 -8.42
CA SER A 223 7.77 15.27 -7.97
C SER A 223 8.93 15.19 -8.95
N PRO A 224 9.59 16.33 -9.26
CA PRO A 224 10.78 16.37 -10.09
C PRO A 224 11.94 15.54 -9.52
N VAL A 225 12.79 15.03 -10.40
CA VAL A 225 14.04 14.39 -10.01
C VAL A 225 15.17 15.40 -10.01
N ARG A 226 15.89 15.51 -8.88
CA ARG A 226 17.01 16.44 -8.75
C ARG A 226 18.33 15.71 -8.91
N ILE A 227 19.19 16.19 -9.83
CA ILE A 227 20.54 15.66 -10.07
C ILE A 227 21.51 16.85 -10.13
N GLY A 228 22.36 17.02 -9.12
CA GLY A 228 23.15 18.21 -8.97
C GLY A 228 22.26 19.47 -8.90
N ASP A 229 22.52 20.45 -9.74
CA ASP A 229 21.74 21.70 -9.82
C ASP A 229 20.53 21.59 -10.78
N MET A 230 20.34 20.47 -11.45
CA MET A 230 19.24 20.24 -12.37
C MET A 230 17.95 19.82 -11.64
N VAL A 231 16.83 20.30 -12.14
CA VAL A 231 15.48 19.92 -11.72
C VAL A 231 14.77 19.29 -12.92
N LEU A 232 14.80 17.95 -12.98
CA LEU A 232 14.36 17.19 -14.14
C LEU A 232 12.90 16.75 -14.01
N VAL A 233 12.16 16.98 -15.07
CA VAL A 233 10.75 16.56 -15.26
C VAL A 233 10.60 15.78 -16.55
N ASP A 234 9.36 15.37 -16.86
CA ASP A 234 9.01 14.58 -18.05
C ASP A 234 9.60 15.22 -19.32
N GLY A 235 10.30 14.38 -20.09
CA GLY A 235 10.96 14.79 -21.34
C GLY A 235 9.99 15.26 -22.41
N GLY A 236 8.73 14.84 -22.31
CA GLY A 236 7.69 15.21 -23.26
C GLY A 236 7.47 16.71 -23.39
N LEU A 237 7.81 17.52 -22.38
CA LEU A 237 7.71 18.99 -22.50
C LEU A 237 8.64 19.58 -23.58
N ARG A 238 9.73 18.90 -23.91
CA ARG A 238 10.69 19.38 -24.90
C ARG A 238 10.80 18.50 -26.13
N ASN A 239 10.80 17.17 -25.93
CA ASN A 239 10.93 16.19 -27.00
C ASN A 239 10.18 14.90 -26.65
N ASN A 240 8.91 14.85 -27.03
CA ASN A 240 8.06 13.73 -26.71
C ASN A 240 8.19 12.55 -27.68
N PHE A 241 8.83 12.75 -28.82
CA PHE A 241 9.06 11.73 -29.85
C PHE A 241 10.49 11.87 -30.38
N PRO A 242 11.51 11.38 -29.64
CA PRO A 242 12.91 11.78 -29.78
C PRO A 242 13.64 11.07 -30.93
N VAL A 243 13.16 11.26 -32.16
CA VAL A 243 13.74 10.71 -33.40
C VAL A 243 15.08 11.35 -33.74
N ASP A 244 15.20 12.65 -33.49
CA ASP A 244 16.46 13.40 -33.63
C ASP A 244 17.60 12.76 -32.82
N ILE A 245 17.33 12.33 -31.61
CA ILE A 245 18.32 11.63 -30.73
C ILE A 245 18.74 10.29 -31.32
N ALA A 246 17.80 9.50 -31.86
CA ALA A 246 18.14 8.25 -32.54
C ALA A 246 19.04 8.49 -33.76
N LYS A 247 18.80 9.55 -34.49
CA LYS A 247 19.65 9.96 -35.62
C LYS A 247 21.05 10.37 -35.16
N GLU A 248 21.15 11.12 -34.05
CA GLU A 248 22.43 11.52 -33.45
C GLU A 248 23.21 10.29 -32.94
N MET A 249 22.53 9.24 -32.44
CA MET A 249 23.14 7.97 -32.05
C MET A 249 23.61 7.13 -33.27
N GLY A 250 23.34 7.58 -34.49
CA GLY A 250 23.82 6.95 -35.73
C GLY A 250 22.89 5.89 -36.30
N ALA A 251 21.58 6.03 -36.15
CA ALA A 251 20.59 5.19 -36.80
C ALA A 251 20.57 5.44 -38.32
N ASP A 252 20.57 4.38 -39.11
CA ASP A 252 20.41 4.41 -40.56
C ASP A 252 18.93 4.27 -40.99
N TYR A 253 18.11 3.64 -40.13
CA TYR A 253 16.67 3.46 -40.32
C TYR A 253 15.95 3.61 -38.98
N ILE A 254 14.86 4.35 -38.94
CA ILE A 254 14.16 4.68 -37.69
C ILE A 254 12.71 4.23 -37.78
N ILE A 255 12.33 3.31 -36.89
CA ILE A 255 10.93 2.90 -36.64
C ILE A 255 10.44 3.73 -35.47
N GLY A 256 9.46 4.60 -35.69
CA GLY A 256 8.91 5.46 -34.64
C GLY A 256 7.53 5.02 -34.21
N VAL A 257 7.33 4.62 -32.96
CA VAL A 257 6.02 4.26 -32.41
C VAL A 257 5.44 5.43 -31.60
N ASN A 258 4.34 5.98 -32.11
CA ASN A 258 3.72 7.17 -31.53
C ASN A 258 2.35 6.85 -30.89
N VAL A 259 2.20 7.21 -29.61
CA VAL A 259 0.98 7.03 -28.80
C VAL A 259 0.40 8.37 -28.31
N GLN A 260 0.73 9.48 -28.96
CA GLN A 260 0.20 10.79 -28.61
C GLN A 260 -1.24 10.96 -29.08
N ASN A 261 -2.06 11.60 -28.26
CA ASN A 261 -3.42 12.01 -28.64
C ASN A 261 -3.40 13.29 -29.48
N LYS A 262 -4.49 13.52 -30.21
CA LYS A 262 -4.86 14.86 -30.67
C LYS A 262 -5.10 15.78 -29.47
N LEU A 263 -4.91 17.07 -29.63
CA LEU A 263 -5.25 18.05 -28.62
C LEU A 263 -6.76 18.06 -28.35
N ARG A 264 -7.14 18.34 -27.11
CA ARG A 264 -8.54 18.39 -26.69
C ARG A 264 -9.25 19.56 -27.35
N THR A 265 -10.52 19.39 -27.63
CA THR A 265 -11.43 20.43 -28.14
C THR A 265 -11.86 21.37 -27.00
N ALA A 266 -12.43 22.53 -27.36
CA ALA A 266 -12.94 23.49 -26.36
C ALA A 266 -13.98 22.89 -25.42
N SER A 267 -14.82 21.96 -25.89
CA SER A 267 -15.85 21.27 -25.09
C SER A 267 -15.27 20.29 -24.06
N GLU A 268 -14.03 19.82 -24.23
CA GLU A 268 -13.35 18.89 -23.32
C GLU A 268 -12.50 19.64 -22.26
N LEU A 269 -12.29 20.95 -22.43
CA LEU A 269 -11.52 21.78 -21.51
C LEU A 269 -12.40 22.43 -20.42
N ASN A 270 -13.16 21.63 -19.70
CA ASN A 270 -14.18 22.06 -18.74
C ASN A 270 -13.75 21.97 -17.26
N SER A 271 -12.50 21.59 -16.97
CA SER A 271 -11.95 21.49 -15.62
C SER A 271 -10.50 22.00 -15.56
N THR A 272 -10.07 22.45 -14.37
CA THR A 272 -8.67 22.88 -14.14
C THR A 272 -7.68 21.78 -14.52
N SER A 273 -8.01 20.53 -14.22
CA SER A 273 -7.15 19.38 -14.56
C SER A 273 -7.04 19.17 -16.08
N SER A 274 -8.16 19.29 -16.84
CA SER A 274 -8.12 19.16 -18.30
C SER A 274 -7.32 20.29 -18.96
N VAL A 275 -7.42 21.51 -18.41
CA VAL A 275 -6.61 22.67 -18.88
C VAL A 275 -5.13 22.46 -18.62
N LEU A 276 -4.74 22.03 -17.41
CA LEU A 276 -3.34 21.75 -17.08
C LEU A 276 -2.77 20.62 -17.95
N LEU A 277 -3.52 19.54 -18.16
CA LEU A 277 -3.11 18.45 -19.05
C LEU A 277 -3.00 18.92 -20.51
N GLN A 278 -3.86 19.83 -20.98
CA GLN A 278 -3.76 20.39 -22.32
C GLN A 278 -2.49 21.22 -22.49
N ILE A 279 -2.08 21.99 -21.47
CA ILE A 279 -0.83 22.75 -21.50
C ILE A 279 0.36 21.79 -21.62
N VAL A 280 0.36 20.67 -20.91
CA VAL A 280 1.39 19.62 -21.03
C VAL A 280 1.35 19.01 -22.43
N ASP A 281 0.17 18.57 -22.90
CA ASP A 281 0.01 17.94 -24.22
C ASP A 281 0.40 18.91 -25.37
N PHE A 282 0.15 20.21 -25.20
CA PHE A 282 0.57 21.22 -26.17
C PHE A 282 2.11 21.32 -26.24
N ASN A 283 2.79 21.33 -25.09
CA ASN A 283 4.26 21.35 -25.07
C ASN A 283 4.86 20.06 -25.63
N CYS A 284 4.18 18.93 -25.50
CA CYS A 284 4.60 17.65 -26.10
C CYS A 284 4.60 17.64 -27.63
N LYS A 285 4.10 18.71 -28.28
CA LYS A 285 4.19 18.91 -29.75
C LYS A 285 5.44 19.62 -30.20
N ASN A 286 6.28 20.10 -29.27
CA ASN A 286 7.59 20.63 -29.62
C ASN A 286 8.41 19.59 -30.41
N LYS A 287 9.10 20.02 -31.45
CA LYS A 287 9.87 19.17 -32.37
C LYS A 287 9.09 18.03 -33.06
N TYR A 288 7.77 17.86 -32.78
CA TYR A 288 7.01 16.68 -33.22
C TYR A 288 7.00 16.52 -34.74
N GLU A 289 6.66 17.58 -35.47
CA GLU A 289 6.59 17.53 -36.95
C GLU A 289 7.98 17.26 -37.55
N GLN A 290 9.02 17.92 -37.05
CA GLN A 290 10.40 17.71 -37.50
C GLN A 290 10.86 16.25 -37.26
N ASN A 291 10.51 15.69 -36.09
CA ASN A 291 10.88 14.32 -35.77
C ASN A 291 10.06 13.31 -36.59
N LEU A 292 8.79 13.63 -36.88
CA LEU A 292 7.96 12.78 -37.75
C LEU A 292 8.53 12.73 -39.18
N ASP A 293 8.96 13.85 -39.72
CA ASP A 293 9.57 13.94 -41.07
C ASP A 293 10.90 13.15 -41.16
N MET A 294 11.60 12.98 -40.06
CA MET A 294 12.84 12.18 -39.97
C MET A 294 12.60 10.68 -39.72
N THR A 295 11.35 10.25 -39.54
CA THR A 295 11.01 8.87 -39.21
C THR A 295 10.80 8.08 -40.52
N ASP A 296 11.58 6.99 -40.71
CA ASP A 296 11.45 6.17 -41.92
C ASP A 296 10.16 5.34 -41.91
N LEU A 297 9.77 4.80 -40.74
CA LEU A 297 8.53 4.01 -40.56
C LEU A 297 7.75 4.50 -39.34
N PRO A 298 6.80 5.43 -39.49
CA PRO A 298 5.98 5.93 -38.40
C PRO A 298 4.79 5.00 -38.13
N ILE A 299 4.72 4.40 -36.93
CA ILE A 299 3.60 3.57 -36.45
C ILE A 299 2.72 4.43 -35.54
N MET A 300 1.57 4.83 -36.05
CA MET A 300 0.60 5.69 -35.36
C MET A 300 -0.45 4.86 -34.65
N VAL A 301 -0.35 4.70 -33.34
CA VAL A 301 -1.30 3.90 -32.56
C VAL A 301 -2.57 4.69 -32.25
N ASN A 302 -3.72 4.13 -32.53
CA ASN A 302 -5.00 4.72 -32.13
C ASN A 302 -5.20 4.57 -30.60
N VAL A 303 -5.05 5.65 -29.87
CA VAL A 303 -5.21 5.71 -28.41
C VAL A 303 -6.44 6.50 -27.95
N GLU A 304 -7.39 6.73 -28.89
CA GLU A 304 -8.64 7.43 -28.62
C GLU A 304 -9.47 6.72 -27.53
N GLY A 305 -10.06 7.51 -26.63
CA GLY A 305 -10.80 7.02 -25.47
C GLY A 305 -9.94 6.72 -24.23
N TYR A 306 -8.60 6.85 -24.33
CA TYR A 306 -7.69 6.60 -23.21
C TYR A 306 -6.87 7.86 -22.83
N SER A 307 -6.67 8.02 -21.54
CA SER A 307 -5.84 9.09 -20.95
C SER A 307 -4.48 8.57 -20.48
N SER A 308 -3.58 9.46 -20.11
CA SER A 308 -2.29 9.10 -19.47
C SER A 308 -2.44 8.38 -18.13
N ALA A 309 -3.64 8.34 -17.55
CA ALA A 309 -3.95 7.66 -16.28
C ALA A 309 -4.77 6.35 -16.44
N SER A 310 -4.99 5.87 -17.65
CA SER A 310 -5.84 4.70 -17.95
C SER A 310 -5.12 3.35 -17.71
N PHE A 311 -4.80 3.04 -16.46
CA PHE A 311 -4.09 1.83 -16.04
C PHE A 311 -5.00 0.68 -15.55
N SER A 312 -6.27 0.61 -15.97
CA SER A 312 -7.10 -0.57 -15.69
C SER A 312 -6.65 -1.77 -16.53
N SER A 313 -6.88 -3.00 -16.06
CA SER A 313 -6.52 -4.21 -16.83
C SER A 313 -7.14 -4.20 -18.23
N ALA A 314 -8.41 -3.82 -18.36
CA ALA A 314 -9.08 -3.73 -19.65
C ALA A 314 -8.46 -2.67 -20.57
N ALA A 315 -8.01 -1.53 -20.02
CA ALA A 315 -7.32 -0.50 -20.79
C ALA A 315 -5.95 -1.00 -21.28
N ILE A 316 -5.19 -1.67 -20.41
CA ILE A 316 -3.90 -2.26 -20.76
C ILE A 316 -4.06 -3.28 -21.87
N ASP A 317 -5.03 -4.21 -21.74
CA ASP A 317 -5.34 -5.21 -22.77
C ASP A 317 -5.63 -4.56 -24.13
N THR A 318 -6.52 -3.56 -24.13
CA THR A 318 -6.92 -2.89 -25.38
C THR A 318 -5.76 -2.09 -25.98
N LEU A 319 -4.96 -1.39 -25.16
CA LEU A 319 -3.86 -0.58 -25.67
C LEU A 319 -2.73 -1.43 -26.25
N ILE A 320 -2.37 -2.54 -25.63
CA ILE A 320 -1.38 -3.49 -26.18
C ILE A 320 -1.88 -4.04 -27.51
N HIS A 321 -3.16 -4.46 -27.58
CA HIS A 321 -3.76 -4.97 -28.81
C HIS A 321 -3.77 -3.91 -29.94
N ARG A 322 -4.13 -2.67 -29.65
CA ARG A 322 -4.07 -1.57 -30.62
C ARG A 322 -2.64 -1.28 -31.10
N GLY A 323 -1.63 -1.46 -30.23
CA GLY A 323 -0.23 -1.40 -30.62
C GLY A 323 0.16 -2.52 -31.60
N GLU A 324 -0.31 -3.74 -31.35
CA GLU A 324 -0.14 -4.87 -32.28
C GLU A 324 -0.83 -4.60 -33.61
N GLU A 325 -2.09 -4.16 -33.60
CA GLU A 325 -2.86 -3.84 -34.83
C GLU A 325 -2.17 -2.74 -35.67
N ALA A 326 -1.74 -1.65 -35.01
CA ALA A 326 -1.05 -0.56 -35.68
C ALA A 326 0.26 -1.03 -36.36
N ALA A 327 1.07 -1.82 -35.65
CA ALA A 327 2.30 -2.35 -36.22
C ALA A 327 2.03 -3.41 -37.30
N MET A 328 1.02 -4.28 -37.12
CA MET A 328 0.62 -5.28 -38.14
C MET A 328 0.15 -4.64 -39.45
N SER A 329 -0.44 -3.43 -39.40
CA SER A 329 -0.80 -2.72 -40.65
C SER A 329 0.40 -2.37 -41.54
N HIS A 330 1.61 -2.34 -40.92
CA HIS A 330 2.90 -2.09 -41.58
C HIS A 330 3.70 -3.38 -41.85
N TRP A 331 3.05 -4.54 -41.85
CA TRP A 331 3.76 -5.81 -42.04
C TRP A 331 4.59 -5.87 -43.31
N ASN A 332 4.07 -5.35 -44.42
CA ASN A 332 4.79 -5.33 -45.71
C ASN A 332 6.03 -4.41 -45.60
N ASP A 333 5.89 -3.26 -44.95
CA ASP A 333 7.02 -2.33 -44.76
C ASP A 333 8.15 -3.00 -43.92
N PHE A 334 7.78 -3.82 -42.93
CA PHE A 334 8.74 -4.62 -42.18
C PHE A 334 9.43 -5.69 -43.05
N MET A 335 8.71 -6.32 -43.95
CA MET A 335 9.33 -7.31 -44.85
C MET A 335 10.27 -6.63 -45.85
N GLU A 336 9.88 -5.45 -46.39
CA GLU A 336 10.78 -4.65 -47.23
C GLU A 336 12.01 -4.19 -46.48
N LEU A 337 11.86 -3.77 -45.22
CA LEU A 337 12.99 -3.42 -44.37
C LEU A 337 13.92 -4.61 -44.17
N ARG A 338 13.36 -5.80 -43.88
CA ARG A 338 14.13 -7.03 -43.69
C ARG A 338 14.95 -7.39 -44.92
N ASP A 339 14.36 -7.27 -46.10
CA ASP A 339 15.06 -7.49 -47.38
C ASP A 339 16.17 -6.44 -47.61
N LEU A 340 15.95 -5.18 -47.17
CA LEU A 340 16.93 -4.11 -47.23
C LEU A 340 18.12 -4.33 -46.28
N LEU A 341 17.88 -4.95 -45.13
CA LEU A 341 18.91 -5.26 -44.12
C LEU A 341 19.82 -6.42 -44.56
N GLY A 342 19.35 -7.29 -45.45
CA GLY A 342 20.07 -8.47 -45.94
C GLY A 342 20.10 -9.60 -44.92
N GLU A 343 21.23 -10.29 -44.85
CA GLU A 343 21.37 -11.45 -43.96
C GLU A 343 21.40 -10.97 -42.48
N VAL A 344 20.36 -11.31 -41.73
CA VAL A 344 20.22 -11.05 -40.28
C VAL A 344 20.50 -12.33 -39.54
N THR A 345 21.49 -12.29 -38.68
CA THR A 345 21.90 -13.46 -37.86
C THR A 345 21.07 -13.54 -36.57
N GLU A 346 21.02 -14.71 -35.95
CA GLU A 346 20.34 -14.90 -34.67
C GLU A 346 20.93 -14.01 -33.55
N SER A 347 22.25 -13.72 -33.62
CA SER A 347 22.92 -12.81 -32.71
C SER A 347 22.54 -11.34 -32.91
N ASP A 348 22.01 -10.96 -34.08
CA ASP A 348 21.49 -9.62 -34.35
C ASP A 348 20.09 -9.46 -33.74
N LEU A 349 19.28 -10.55 -33.72
CA LEU A 349 17.91 -10.57 -33.15
C LEU A 349 17.94 -10.69 -31.62
N HIS A 350 18.89 -11.44 -31.11
CA HIS A 350 19.07 -11.69 -29.69
C HIS A 350 20.48 -11.26 -29.30
N PRO A 351 20.72 -9.95 -29.10
CA PRO A 351 22.02 -9.48 -28.65
C PRO A 351 22.38 -10.25 -27.38
N GLN A 352 23.57 -10.87 -27.38
CA GLN A 352 24.02 -11.73 -26.30
C GLN A 352 23.90 -10.96 -25.00
N ILE A 353 22.87 -11.23 -24.25
CA ILE A 353 22.76 -10.81 -22.88
C ILE A 353 23.97 -11.46 -22.23
N PRO A 354 24.98 -10.70 -21.74
CA PRO A 354 25.99 -11.30 -20.92
C PRO A 354 25.23 -12.05 -19.84
N LEU A 355 25.42 -13.35 -19.70
CA LEU A 355 24.70 -14.36 -18.87
C LEU A 355 24.46 -13.97 -17.39
N LYS A 356 24.06 -12.75 -17.17
CA LYS A 356 23.44 -12.22 -15.98
C LYS A 356 21.95 -12.11 -16.30
N SER A 357 21.33 -13.28 -16.61
CA SER A 357 19.87 -13.38 -16.53
C SER A 357 19.46 -12.74 -15.21
N ILE A 358 18.57 -11.77 -15.28
CA ILE A 358 17.94 -11.16 -14.11
C ILE A 358 17.16 -12.27 -13.43
N SER A 359 17.85 -13.11 -12.70
CA SER A 359 17.23 -14.00 -11.76
C SER A 359 16.86 -13.13 -10.58
N ILE A 360 15.58 -12.79 -10.48
CA ILE A 360 14.93 -12.20 -9.30
C ILE A 360 15.30 -13.01 -8.03
N GLU A 361 15.85 -14.19 -8.21
CA GLU A 361 16.27 -15.15 -7.20
C GLU A 361 17.79 -15.18 -6.99
N LYS A 362 18.59 -14.33 -7.66
CA LYS A 362 20.04 -14.36 -7.47
C LYS A 362 20.38 -13.94 -6.04
N ARG A 363 21.06 -14.83 -5.33
CA ARG A 363 21.55 -14.66 -3.98
C ARG A 363 23.01 -14.28 -4.01
N TYR A 364 23.35 -13.22 -3.31
CA TYR A 364 24.71 -12.71 -3.19
C TYR A 364 25.22 -12.94 -1.77
N ARG A 365 26.53 -13.15 -1.63
CA ARG A 365 27.19 -13.13 -0.33
C ARG A 365 27.61 -11.69 -0.01
N ILE A 366 27.28 -11.22 1.17
CA ILE A 366 27.64 -9.87 1.63
C ILE A 366 29.15 -9.82 1.88
N LYS A 367 29.87 -8.99 1.10
CA LYS A 367 31.26 -8.62 1.36
C LYS A 367 31.36 -7.49 2.39
N ASP A 368 30.50 -6.48 2.27
CA ASP A 368 30.40 -5.30 3.14
C ASP A 368 28.99 -4.70 3.06
N VAL A 369 28.57 -4.02 4.14
CA VAL A 369 27.30 -3.28 4.17
C VAL A 369 27.58 -1.84 4.50
N ARG A 370 27.09 -0.92 3.65
CA ARG A 370 27.23 0.51 3.83
C ARG A 370 25.86 1.14 4.06
N PHE A 371 25.80 2.04 5.02
CA PHE A 371 24.61 2.81 5.32
C PHE A 371 24.92 4.29 5.13
N GLU A 372 24.20 4.94 4.25
CA GLU A 372 24.36 6.34 3.92
C GLU A 372 23.19 7.16 4.43
N MET A 373 23.46 8.35 4.95
CA MET A 373 22.45 9.29 5.46
C MET A 373 21.66 8.76 6.67
N MET A 374 22.21 7.78 7.40
CA MET A 374 21.60 7.17 8.58
C MET A 374 22.43 7.42 9.84
N SER A 375 21.78 7.35 11.01
CA SER A 375 22.50 7.40 12.28
C SER A 375 23.12 6.04 12.59
N LYS A 376 24.26 6.05 13.33
CA LYS A 376 24.92 4.80 13.78
C LYS A 376 23.98 3.85 14.52
N MET A 377 22.99 4.40 15.17
CA MET A 377 22.02 3.67 15.94
C MET A 377 20.97 3.01 15.07
N ASP A 378 20.58 3.63 13.95
CA ASP A 378 19.69 3.05 12.95
C ASP A 378 20.39 1.90 12.22
N GLU A 379 21.68 2.04 11.93
CA GLU A 379 22.51 0.95 11.35
C GLU A 379 22.51 -0.28 12.27
N LEU A 380 22.79 -0.10 13.58
CA LEU A 380 22.79 -1.19 14.55
C LEU A 380 21.42 -1.90 14.63
N PHE A 381 20.33 -1.14 14.53
CA PHE A 381 18.98 -1.72 14.47
C PHE A 381 18.81 -2.62 13.26
N LEU A 382 19.22 -2.16 12.06
CA LEU A 382 19.07 -2.93 10.82
C LEU A 382 19.95 -4.19 10.82
N HIS A 383 21.20 -4.07 11.30
CA HIS A 383 22.07 -5.24 11.50
C HIS A 383 21.44 -6.28 12.42
N SER A 384 20.90 -5.84 13.57
CA SER A 384 20.27 -6.74 14.54
C SER A 384 18.99 -7.39 14.00
N LYS A 385 18.20 -6.65 13.23
CA LYS A 385 16.90 -7.12 12.73
C LYS A 385 16.99 -8.07 11.56
N PHE A 386 17.94 -7.83 10.65
CA PHE A 386 18.03 -8.55 9.38
C PHE A 386 19.26 -9.43 9.21
N GLY A 387 20.17 -9.45 10.19
CA GLY A 387 21.38 -10.26 10.11
C GLY A 387 22.30 -9.83 8.96
N LEU A 388 22.47 -8.51 8.75
CA LEU A 388 23.27 -7.96 7.63
C LEU A 388 24.75 -7.96 7.98
N ASN A 389 25.35 -9.13 8.15
CA ASN A 389 26.78 -9.25 8.48
C ASN A 389 27.57 -9.70 7.25
N LYS A 390 28.88 -9.44 7.28
CA LYS A 390 29.79 -9.99 6.27
C LYS A 390 29.69 -11.52 6.21
N GLY A 391 29.47 -12.05 5.02
CA GLY A 391 29.30 -13.49 4.77
C GLY A 391 27.85 -13.97 4.73
N ASP A 392 26.88 -13.16 5.23
CA ASP A 392 25.46 -13.49 5.12
C ASP A 392 24.98 -13.42 3.66
N ILE A 393 23.84 -14.03 3.40
CA ILE A 393 23.25 -14.06 2.05
C ILE A 393 22.17 -12.98 1.94
N ILE A 394 22.21 -12.21 0.85
CA ILE A 394 21.22 -11.20 0.52
C ILE A 394 20.71 -11.39 -0.89
N ASP A 395 19.43 -11.13 -1.08
CA ASP A 395 18.75 -11.04 -2.37
C ASP A 395 17.96 -9.72 -2.47
N ALA A 396 17.42 -9.45 -3.64
CA ALA A 396 16.61 -8.25 -3.88
C ALA A 396 15.38 -8.16 -2.95
N ASN A 397 14.80 -9.31 -2.55
CA ASN A 397 13.64 -9.33 -1.65
C ASN A 397 14.03 -8.91 -0.23
N LEU A 398 15.13 -9.45 0.30
CA LEU A 398 15.65 -9.04 1.61
C LEU A 398 16.09 -7.56 1.59
N ALA A 399 16.75 -7.09 0.54
CA ALA A 399 17.14 -5.68 0.41
C ALA A 399 15.90 -4.74 0.37
N ASN A 400 14.82 -5.14 -0.30
CA ASN A 400 13.55 -4.43 -0.28
C ASN A 400 12.89 -4.43 1.11
N LEU A 401 12.98 -5.53 1.86
CA LEU A 401 12.50 -5.58 3.25
C LEU A 401 13.29 -4.62 4.15
N VAL A 402 14.60 -4.54 3.97
CA VAL A 402 15.46 -3.59 4.70
C VAL A 402 15.07 -2.15 4.36
N THR A 403 14.94 -1.80 3.08
CA THR A 403 14.52 -0.44 2.67
C THR A 403 13.11 -0.10 3.17
N THR A 404 12.22 -1.07 3.21
CA THR A 404 10.90 -0.91 3.81
C THR A 404 11.00 -0.65 5.30
N SER A 405 11.84 -1.37 6.03
CA SER A 405 12.09 -1.15 7.46
C SER A 405 12.72 0.24 7.72
N ILE A 406 13.64 0.69 6.86
CA ILE A 406 14.20 2.05 6.93
C ILE A 406 13.08 3.11 6.85
N ARG A 407 12.11 2.91 5.95
CA ARG A 407 10.99 3.85 5.80
C ARG A 407 9.96 3.74 6.91
N MET A 408 9.64 2.52 7.35
CA MET A 408 8.53 2.27 8.27
C MET A 408 8.95 2.32 9.73
N ASP A 409 10.05 1.65 10.08
CA ASP A 409 10.47 1.55 11.49
C ASP A 409 11.37 2.71 11.91
N LEU A 410 12.19 3.22 10.98
CA LEU A 410 13.13 4.31 11.24
C LEU A 410 12.63 5.67 10.74
N PHE A 411 11.45 5.71 10.13
CA PHE A 411 10.73 6.92 9.70
C PHE A 411 11.51 7.79 8.70
N TYR A 412 12.25 7.17 7.78
CA TYR A 412 12.80 7.89 6.65
C TYR A 412 11.76 8.05 5.52
N GLN A 413 11.79 9.17 4.80
CA GLN A 413 10.85 9.45 3.71
C GLN A 413 11.07 8.52 2.53
N SER A 414 12.34 8.22 2.24
CA SER A 414 12.74 7.31 1.17
C SER A 414 13.91 6.45 1.62
N ALA A 415 14.05 5.30 1.01
CA ALA A 415 15.20 4.42 1.15
C ALA A 415 15.43 3.69 -0.18
N GLN A 416 16.69 3.52 -0.52
CA GLN A 416 17.16 2.81 -1.71
C GLN A 416 18.27 1.85 -1.31
N TYR A 417 18.52 0.83 -2.12
CA TYR A 417 19.69 -0.04 -1.98
C TYR A 417 20.42 -0.14 -3.31
N GLY A 418 21.70 -0.48 -3.27
CA GLY A 418 22.52 -0.80 -4.43
C GLY A 418 23.38 -2.01 -4.13
N PHE A 419 23.59 -2.86 -5.13
CA PHE A 419 24.55 -3.95 -5.09
C PHE A 419 25.74 -3.60 -5.99
N THR A 420 26.92 -3.46 -5.40
CA THR A 420 28.14 -3.20 -6.15
C THR A 420 29.02 -4.46 -6.10
N VAL A 421 29.26 -5.06 -7.27
CA VAL A 421 30.20 -6.19 -7.39
C VAL A 421 31.64 -5.65 -7.42
N ASP A 422 32.52 -6.20 -6.62
CA ASP A 422 33.94 -5.85 -6.68
C ASP A 422 34.52 -6.29 -8.03
N PRO A 423 35.04 -5.37 -8.86
CA PRO A 423 35.61 -5.71 -10.17
C PRO A 423 36.77 -6.74 -10.10
N ASN A 424 37.49 -6.78 -8.98
CA ASN A 424 38.63 -7.66 -8.73
C ASN A 424 38.29 -8.83 -7.80
N GLY A 425 37.02 -8.99 -7.41
CA GLY A 425 36.55 -9.96 -6.42
C GLY A 425 35.72 -11.11 -7.02
N ASN A 426 35.19 -11.94 -6.14
CA ASN A 426 34.27 -13.00 -6.51
C ASN A 426 32.92 -12.38 -7.01
N LYS A 427 32.46 -12.81 -8.19
CA LYS A 427 31.22 -12.32 -8.82
C LYS A 427 29.93 -12.58 -8.00
N ASP A 428 30.03 -13.47 -7.02
CA ASP A 428 28.89 -13.77 -6.10
C ASP A 428 28.96 -12.99 -4.77
N GLU A 429 29.99 -12.14 -4.61
CA GLU A 429 30.12 -11.24 -3.46
C GLU A 429 29.79 -9.82 -3.85
N VAL A 430 28.98 -9.15 -3.00
CA VAL A 430 28.53 -7.77 -3.23
C VAL A 430 28.77 -6.88 -2.01
N ILE A 431 29.07 -5.63 -2.29
CA ILE A 431 28.93 -4.55 -1.32
C ILE A 431 27.49 -4.04 -1.43
N VAL A 432 26.76 -4.09 -0.32
CA VAL A 432 25.38 -3.60 -0.28
C VAL A 432 25.38 -2.21 0.32
N THR A 433 24.86 -1.24 -0.40
CA THR A 433 24.71 0.14 0.08
C THR A 433 23.23 0.45 0.27
N PHE A 434 22.84 0.81 1.50
CA PHE A 434 21.52 1.33 1.80
C PHE A 434 21.60 2.85 2.00
N THR A 435 20.95 3.60 1.14
CA THR A 435 20.90 5.07 1.21
C THR A 435 19.52 5.51 1.69
N ALA A 436 19.45 6.21 2.82
CA ALA A 436 18.23 6.78 3.35
C ALA A 436 18.05 8.22 2.88
N GLY A 437 16.81 8.64 2.68
CA GLY A 437 16.47 10.05 2.49
C GLY A 437 16.40 10.82 3.80
N THR A 438 15.69 11.93 3.82
CA THR A 438 15.41 12.68 5.05
C THR A 438 14.47 11.90 5.96
N LYS A 439 14.59 12.04 7.30
CA LYS A 439 13.59 11.47 8.22
C LYS A 439 12.23 12.12 7.98
N LYS A 440 11.16 11.32 8.14
CA LYS A 440 9.78 11.81 8.07
C LYS A 440 9.62 12.97 9.05
N ASN A 441 8.99 14.01 8.59
CA ASN A 441 8.66 15.17 9.38
C ASN A 441 7.27 15.00 10.02
N ASN A 442 6.89 15.97 10.85
CA ASN A 442 5.61 15.99 11.52
C ASN A 442 4.45 15.77 10.54
N GLN A 443 3.49 14.94 10.91
CA GLN A 443 2.28 14.67 10.12
C GLN A 443 1.09 15.34 10.77
N VAL A 444 0.21 15.91 9.95
CA VAL A 444 -1.13 16.34 10.36
C VAL A 444 -2.15 15.59 9.53
N ASN A 445 -3.09 14.99 10.21
CA ASN A 445 -4.13 14.16 9.65
C ASN A 445 -5.50 14.76 9.98
N LEU A 446 -6.42 14.78 9.03
CA LEU A 446 -7.77 15.28 9.18
C LEU A 446 -8.80 14.21 8.78
N GLY A 447 -9.71 13.91 9.68
CA GLY A 447 -10.85 13.03 9.47
C GLY A 447 -12.16 13.80 9.60
N LEU A 448 -13.13 13.46 8.78
CA LEU A 448 -14.46 14.05 8.79
C LEU A 448 -15.49 12.92 8.67
N ARG A 449 -16.55 13.02 9.48
CA ARG A 449 -17.69 12.13 9.42
C ARG A 449 -18.98 12.91 9.52
N PHE A 450 -19.92 12.53 8.68
CA PHE A 450 -21.31 12.96 8.76
C PHE A 450 -22.19 11.75 9.07
N ASP A 451 -23.06 11.84 10.05
CA ASP A 451 -24.10 10.87 10.30
C ASP A 451 -25.36 11.51 10.87
N ASN A 452 -26.48 10.79 10.85
CA ASN A 452 -27.76 11.33 11.34
C ASN A 452 -27.88 11.36 12.87
N GLU A 453 -26.88 10.92 13.61
CA GLU A 453 -26.87 10.92 15.08
C GLU A 453 -26.00 12.04 15.66
N GLU A 454 -24.82 12.23 15.12
CA GLU A 454 -23.82 13.24 15.54
C GLU A 454 -23.81 14.48 14.63
N MET A 455 -24.49 14.40 13.47
CA MET A 455 -24.48 15.38 12.39
C MET A 455 -23.09 15.54 11.77
N VAL A 456 -22.16 16.13 12.48
CA VAL A 456 -20.78 16.35 12.04
C VAL A 456 -19.82 15.97 13.16
N ALA A 457 -18.83 15.14 12.84
CA ALA A 457 -17.67 14.91 13.70
C ALA A 457 -16.39 15.19 12.91
N LEU A 458 -15.51 15.98 13.48
CA LEU A 458 -14.19 16.33 12.94
C LEU A 458 -13.11 15.74 13.84
N GLN A 459 -12.14 15.07 13.26
CA GLN A 459 -10.97 14.61 14.01
C GLN A 459 -9.68 15.14 13.37
N ALA A 460 -8.87 15.81 14.17
CA ALA A 460 -7.53 16.26 13.78
C ALA A 460 -6.52 15.48 14.61
N ASN A 461 -5.45 15.07 13.96
CA ASN A 461 -4.33 14.41 14.62
C ASN A 461 -3.02 15.06 14.16
N ALA A 462 -2.07 15.20 15.09
CA ALA A 462 -0.74 15.71 14.79
C ALA A 462 0.31 14.81 15.44
N ASP A 463 1.15 14.18 14.62
CA ASP A 463 2.23 13.28 15.04
C ASP A 463 3.58 13.99 14.90
N PHE A 464 4.33 14.04 15.99
CA PHE A 464 5.61 14.72 16.12
C PHE A 464 6.69 13.72 16.56
N PRO A 465 7.51 13.19 15.63
CA PRO A 465 8.67 12.41 15.99
C PRO A 465 9.73 13.29 16.67
N LEU A 466 10.09 12.97 17.90
CA LEU A 466 11.14 13.66 18.64
C LEU A 466 12.51 13.06 18.33
N ARG A 467 13.46 13.92 17.93
CA ARG A 467 14.83 13.54 17.59
C ARG A 467 15.73 13.62 18.81
N THR A 468 15.52 12.72 19.75
CA THR A 468 16.34 12.60 20.96
C THR A 468 17.26 11.39 20.88
N SER A 469 18.19 11.24 21.82
CA SER A 469 19.09 10.07 21.92
C SER A 469 18.32 8.74 21.98
N VAL A 470 17.14 8.76 22.61
CA VAL A 470 16.15 7.68 22.54
C VAL A 470 15.00 8.20 21.68
N PRO A 471 14.72 7.60 20.52
CA PRO A 471 13.61 8.03 19.68
C PRO A 471 12.29 8.02 20.46
N ALA A 472 11.54 9.10 20.36
CA ALA A 472 10.22 9.22 20.98
C ALA A 472 9.22 9.85 20.01
N HIS A 473 7.93 9.63 20.27
CA HIS A 473 6.83 10.24 19.52
C HIS A 473 5.92 10.98 20.48
N VAL A 474 5.45 12.14 20.06
CA VAL A 474 4.32 12.85 20.67
C VAL A 474 3.20 12.91 19.65
N ASP A 475 2.05 12.41 20.03
CA ASP A 475 0.85 12.37 19.19
C ASP A 475 -0.27 13.15 19.90
N PHE A 476 -0.91 14.07 19.18
CA PHE A 476 -2.07 14.81 19.67
C PHE A 476 -3.25 14.49 18.77
N THR A 477 -4.37 14.08 19.37
CA THR A 477 -5.63 13.86 18.66
C THR A 477 -6.72 14.70 19.32
N LEU A 478 -7.42 15.50 18.50
CA LEU A 478 -8.58 16.28 18.91
C LEU A 478 -9.79 15.83 18.07
N ARG A 479 -10.86 15.46 18.74
CA ARG A 479 -12.15 15.20 18.12
C ARG A 479 -13.15 16.25 18.58
N LEU A 480 -13.86 16.83 17.63
CA LEU A 480 -14.92 17.81 17.82
C LEU A 480 -16.22 17.27 17.20
N GLY A 481 -17.31 17.42 17.90
CA GLY A 481 -18.65 16.97 17.54
C GLY A 481 -19.58 17.03 18.75
N LYS A 482 -20.66 16.27 18.74
CA LYS A 482 -21.54 16.10 19.91
C LYS A 482 -20.76 15.58 21.13
N ARG A 483 -19.74 14.77 20.88
CA ARG A 483 -18.78 14.25 21.87
C ARG A 483 -17.40 14.80 21.58
N ILE A 484 -16.74 15.36 22.58
CA ILE A 484 -15.42 15.96 22.46
C ILE A 484 -14.37 14.99 23.03
N MET A 485 -13.23 14.85 22.36
CA MET A 485 -12.09 14.10 22.87
C MET A 485 -10.82 14.87 22.58
N ALA A 486 -9.96 14.99 23.57
CA ALA A 486 -8.57 15.44 23.42
C ALA A 486 -7.66 14.34 23.97
N ARG A 487 -6.69 13.91 23.19
CA ARG A 487 -5.73 12.87 23.55
C ARG A 487 -4.31 13.35 23.27
N ALA A 488 -3.41 13.09 24.20
CA ALA A 488 -1.98 13.30 24.05
C ALA A 488 -1.25 12.01 24.42
N ASP A 489 -0.44 11.50 23.52
CA ASP A 489 0.39 10.31 23.71
C ASP A 489 1.87 10.69 23.67
N PHE A 490 2.64 10.20 24.61
CA PHE A 490 4.09 10.21 24.60
C PHE A 490 4.58 8.77 24.56
N ALA A 491 5.17 8.36 23.46
CA ALA A 491 5.66 7.00 23.27
C ALA A 491 7.18 7.03 23.12
N ILE A 492 7.87 6.27 23.95
CA ILE A 492 9.30 5.98 23.80
C ILE A 492 9.39 4.84 22.80
N GLN A 493 10.21 5.01 21.78
CA GLN A 493 10.41 4.02 20.73
C GLN A 493 11.80 3.39 20.86
N PRO A 494 11.98 2.45 21.81
CA PRO A 494 13.19 1.67 21.86
C PRO A 494 13.26 0.81 20.58
N ARG A 495 14.46 0.37 20.22
CA ARG A 495 14.72 -0.47 19.05
C ARG A 495 14.13 -1.89 19.13
N SER A 496 13.36 -2.17 20.16
CA SER A 496 12.56 -3.40 20.30
C SER A 496 11.14 -3.16 19.83
N TYR A 497 10.41 -4.24 19.56
CA TYR A 497 8.98 -4.19 19.27
C TYR A 497 8.11 -3.70 20.45
N ILE A 498 8.73 -3.44 21.61
CA ILE A 498 8.06 -2.93 22.82
C ILE A 498 8.17 -1.40 22.81
N ARG A 499 7.03 -0.72 22.93
CA ARG A 499 6.91 0.73 22.87
C ARG A 499 6.16 1.24 24.11
N PRO A 500 6.84 1.55 25.23
CA PRO A 500 6.21 2.17 26.38
C PRO A 500 5.52 3.47 25.99
N THR A 501 4.27 3.64 26.41
CA THR A 501 3.46 4.79 26.03
C THR A 501 2.74 5.35 27.24
N LEU A 502 2.90 6.66 27.49
CA LEU A 502 2.11 7.42 28.44
C LEU A 502 1.06 8.23 27.67
N SER A 503 -0.20 8.09 28.04
CA SER A 503 -1.32 8.76 27.39
C SER A 503 -2.13 9.56 28.40
N TYR A 504 -2.57 10.75 28.01
CA TYR A 504 -3.64 11.48 28.66
C TYR A 504 -4.82 11.63 27.71
N VAL A 505 -6.03 11.32 28.18
CA VAL A 505 -7.24 11.43 27.37
C VAL A 505 -8.31 12.16 28.17
N PHE A 506 -8.80 13.23 27.60
CA PHE A 506 -10.01 13.92 28.04
C PHE A 506 -11.17 13.56 27.14
N ARG A 507 -12.34 13.25 27.70
CA ARG A 507 -13.60 13.06 26.96
C ARG A 507 -14.73 13.81 27.63
N HIS A 508 -15.50 14.53 26.83
CA HIS A 508 -16.80 15.05 27.21
C HIS A 508 -17.87 14.22 26.47
N ASN A 509 -18.70 13.54 27.23
CA ASN A 509 -19.74 12.64 26.71
C ASN A 509 -21.13 13.13 27.14
N ASP A 510 -22.04 13.17 26.18
CA ASP A 510 -23.47 13.34 26.38
C ASP A 510 -24.15 12.11 25.76
N ILE A 511 -24.70 11.25 26.62
CA ILE A 511 -25.25 9.96 26.24
C ILE A 511 -26.65 9.75 26.76
N ASP A 512 -27.51 9.19 25.88
CA ASP A 512 -28.83 8.70 26.24
C ASP A 512 -28.74 7.18 26.48
N LEU A 513 -29.13 6.75 27.67
CA LEU A 513 -29.22 5.33 28.00
C LEU A 513 -30.70 4.91 27.99
N TYR A 514 -30.93 3.77 27.30
CA TYR A 514 -32.24 3.18 27.14
C TYR A 514 -32.37 1.88 27.95
N GLN A 515 -33.60 1.53 28.32
CA GLN A 515 -33.94 0.26 28.93
C GLN A 515 -35.25 -0.24 28.34
N LYS A 516 -35.21 -1.38 27.65
CA LYS A 516 -36.35 -1.99 26.94
C LYS A 516 -36.98 -1.09 25.88
N GLY A 517 -36.17 -0.30 25.19
CA GLY A 517 -36.59 0.62 24.13
C GLY A 517 -37.09 2.01 24.64
N GLU A 518 -37.19 2.21 25.95
CA GLU A 518 -37.57 3.50 26.53
C GLU A 518 -36.36 4.27 27.04
N LYS A 519 -36.27 5.56 26.84
CA LYS A 519 -35.19 6.41 27.36
C LYS A 519 -35.22 6.38 28.88
N PHE A 520 -34.18 5.86 29.48
CA PHE A 520 -34.05 5.67 30.92
C PHE A 520 -33.50 6.92 31.60
N TYR A 521 -32.34 7.40 31.11
CA TYR A 521 -31.76 8.68 31.50
C TYR A 521 -30.83 9.23 30.42
N ASN A 522 -30.56 10.52 30.46
CA ASN A 522 -29.48 11.20 29.78
C ASN A 522 -28.40 11.53 30.78
N MET A 523 -27.17 11.30 30.43
CA MET A 523 -26.04 11.56 31.33
C MET A 523 -24.93 12.31 30.58
N THR A 524 -24.56 13.46 31.13
CA THR A 524 -23.43 14.25 30.66
C THR A 524 -22.29 14.17 31.67
N TYR A 525 -21.12 13.77 31.24
CA TYR A 525 -19.95 13.64 32.10
C TYR A 525 -18.66 13.94 31.39
N ASN A 526 -17.66 14.34 32.17
CA ASN A 526 -16.26 14.46 31.76
C ASN A 526 -15.47 13.27 32.28
N GLN A 527 -14.67 12.65 31.40
CA GLN A 527 -13.77 11.58 31.76
C GLN A 527 -12.32 12.02 31.52
N HIS A 528 -11.49 11.85 32.55
CA HIS A 528 -10.05 12.02 32.48
C HIS A 528 -9.39 10.64 32.62
N THR A 529 -8.53 10.30 31.69
CA THR A 529 -7.79 9.04 31.69
C THR A 529 -6.30 9.33 31.62
N VAL A 530 -5.52 8.82 32.56
CA VAL A 530 -4.05 8.73 32.47
C VAL A 530 -3.71 7.27 32.30
N GLU A 531 -3.04 6.89 31.21
CA GLU A 531 -2.73 5.51 30.90
C GLU A 531 -1.22 5.34 30.68
N LEU A 532 -0.63 4.35 31.36
CA LEU A 532 0.72 3.88 31.14
C LEU A 532 0.69 2.48 30.56
N GLN A 533 1.00 2.35 29.27
CA GLN A 533 1.21 1.07 28.61
C GLN A 533 2.69 0.71 28.71
N LEU A 534 3.00 -0.38 29.39
CA LEU A 534 4.37 -0.89 29.55
C LEU A 534 4.74 -1.83 28.41
N ILE A 535 3.79 -2.62 27.97
CA ILE A 535 3.92 -3.50 26.79
C ILE A 535 3.02 -2.93 25.70
N ASN A 536 3.62 -2.60 24.57
CA ASN A 536 2.89 -2.19 23.35
C ASN A 536 3.64 -2.78 22.17
N PHE A 537 3.37 -4.07 21.94
CA PHE A 537 3.93 -4.85 20.84
C PHE A 537 2.99 -4.78 19.65
N ASN A 538 3.47 -4.30 18.53
CA ASN A 538 2.64 -4.07 17.35
C ASN A 538 3.33 -4.60 16.09
N THR A 539 2.68 -5.52 15.43
CA THR A 539 3.13 -6.12 14.16
C THR A 539 2.06 -5.92 13.08
N ARG A 540 2.26 -6.49 11.91
CA ARG A 540 1.32 -6.43 10.79
C ARG A 540 -0.12 -6.82 11.19
N ASN A 541 -0.29 -7.92 11.89
CA ASN A 541 -1.59 -8.49 12.19
C ASN A 541 -1.91 -8.54 13.68
N PHE A 542 -0.92 -8.39 14.55
CA PHE A 542 -1.07 -8.47 15.99
C PHE A 542 -0.73 -7.15 16.65
N ASN A 543 -1.55 -6.77 17.61
CA ASN A 543 -1.23 -5.75 18.61
C ASN A 543 -1.46 -6.36 19.98
N VAL A 544 -0.46 -6.27 20.86
CA VAL A 544 -0.56 -6.70 22.26
C VAL A 544 -0.18 -5.52 23.12
N ASN A 545 -1.09 -5.09 23.98
CA ASN A 545 -0.82 -4.05 24.94
C ASN A 545 -1.18 -4.51 26.35
N ALA A 546 -0.39 -4.07 27.33
CA ALA A 546 -0.67 -4.27 28.73
C ALA A 546 -0.11 -3.09 29.54
N GLY A 547 -0.85 -2.70 30.56
CA GLY A 547 -0.49 -1.56 31.38
C GLY A 547 -1.53 -1.27 32.45
N ALA A 548 -1.41 -0.07 33.01
CA ALA A 548 -2.33 0.43 34.00
C ALA A 548 -2.86 1.80 33.59
N LYS A 549 -4.08 2.12 33.98
CA LYS A 549 -4.66 3.43 33.79
C LYS A 549 -5.42 3.89 35.02
N TRP A 550 -5.53 5.19 35.15
CA TRP A 550 -6.38 5.86 36.10
C TRP A 550 -7.48 6.58 35.32
N ASP A 551 -8.73 6.23 35.58
CA ASP A 551 -9.93 6.86 35.05
C ASP A 551 -10.62 7.67 36.14
N TYR A 552 -10.95 8.94 35.86
CA TYR A 552 -11.75 9.81 36.73
C TYR A 552 -12.97 10.30 35.96
N TYR A 553 -14.15 10.11 36.55
CA TYR A 553 -15.44 10.50 36.01
C TYR A 553 -16.03 11.64 36.83
N HIS A 554 -16.30 12.75 36.18
CA HIS A 554 -16.97 13.91 36.74
C HIS A 554 -18.33 14.08 36.07
N TYR A 555 -19.40 13.84 36.81
CA TYR A 555 -20.77 13.92 36.31
C TYR A 555 -21.27 15.38 36.41
N ASN A 556 -21.67 15.95 35.25
CA ASN A 556 -22.15 17.32 35.16
C ASN A 556 -23.67 17.39 35.31
N ASN A 557 -24.41 16.54 34.55
CA ASN A 557 -25.87 16.51 34.59
C ASN A 557 -26.36 15.05 34.46
N LEU A 558 -27.43 14.75 35.20
CA LEU A 558 -28.19 13.52 35.08
C LEU A 558 -29.66 13.87 34.95
N LEU A 559 -30.26 13.66 33.80
CA LEU A 559 -31.68 13.84 33.52
C LEU A 559 -32.38 12.49 33.50
N VAL A 560 -33.15 12.18 34.54
CA VAL A 560 -33.88 10.90 34.68
C VAL A 560 -35.32 11.10 34.25
N ASN A 561 -35.84 10.21 33.40
CA ASN A 561 -37.26 10.14 33.12
C ASN A 561 -38.02 9.75 34.39
N TYR A 562 -39.05 10.49 34.72
CA TYR A 562 -39.86 10.44 35.92
C TYR A 562 -39.89 9.08 36.63
N ARG A 563 -39.17 8.97 37.77
CA ARG A 563 -39.24 7.87 38.73
C ARG A 563 -39.22 8.40 40.17
N PRO A 564 -39.88 7.71 41.12
CA PRO A 564 -39.82 8.08 42.53
C PRO A 564 -38.36 8.20 43.03
N GLU A 565 -38.08 9.18 43.85
CA GLU A 565 -36.77 9.51 44.41
C GLU A 565 -36.03 8.30 45.04
N SER A 566 -36.76 7.30 45.52
CA SER A 566 -36.22 6.07 46.11
C SER A 566 -35.50 5.13 45.13
N GLN A 567 -35.49 5.40 43.81
CA GLN A 567 -34.85 4.61 42.77
C GLN A 567 -33.79 5.38 41.95
N MET A 568 -33.45 6.58 42.35
CA MET A 568 -32.39 7.34 41.72
C MET A 568 -31.04 6.74 42.11
N GLU A 569 -30.33 6.23 41.14
CA GLU A 569 -28.87 5.98 41.30
C GLU A 569 -28.19 7.34 41.37
N LEU A 570 -27.62 7.68 42.53
CA LEU A 570 -26.79 8.87 42.70
C LEU A 570 -25.44 8.57 42.01
N PHE A 571 -25.13 9.34 40.98
CA PHE A 571 -23.85 9.32 40.37
C PHE A 571 -22.94 10.35 41.05
N ASP A 572 -22.16 9.89 42.00
CA ASP A 572 -21.07 10.66 42.58
C ASP A 572 -19.84 10.54 41.69
N ASN A 573 -18.99 11.56 41.73
CA ASN A 573 -17.71 11.50 41.03
C ASN A 573 -16.92 10.24 41.42
N GLU A 574 -16.45 9.49 40.44
CA GLU A 574 -15.80 8.20 40.67
C GLU A 574 -14.43 8.16 40.03
N HIS A 575 -13.52 7.41 40.60
CA HIS A 575 -12.22 7.12 39.99
C HIS A 575 -11.88 5.64 40.10
N PHE A 576 -11.12 5.16 39.13
CA PHE A 576 -10.70 3.76 39.04
C PHE A 576 -9.24 3.64 38.64
N PHE A 577 -8.49 2.82 39.36
CA PHE A 577 -7.22 2.28 38.90
C PHE A 577 -7.48 0.96 38.20
N VAL A 578 -7.06 0.86 36.93
CA VAL A 578 -7.37 -0.28 36.07
C VAL A 578 -6.09 -0.91 35.58
N TYR A 579 -5.91 -2.18 35.86
CA TYR A 579 -4.88 -3.01 35.23
C TYR A 579 -5.50 -3.71 34.05
N GLN A 580 -4.90 -3.52 32.88
CA GLN A 580 -5.49 -4.05 31.64
C GLN A 580 -4.46 -4.75 30.75
N ALA A 581 -4.96 -5.74 30.02
CA ALA A 581 -4.24 -6.38 28.93
C ALA A 581 -5.19 -6.59 27.76
N GLN A 582 -4.69 -6.39 26.55
CA GLN A 582 -5.47 -6.55 25.33
C GLN A 582 -4.62 -7.17 24.24
N VAL A 583 -5.23 -8.05 23.46
CA VAL A 583 -4.67 -8.67 22.27
C VAL A 583 -5.63 -8.41 21.12
N ASP A 584 -5.12 -7.83 20.04
CA ASP A 584 -5.83 -7.64 18.80
C ASP A 584 -5.14 -8.41 17.68
N TYR A 585 -5.92 -9.09 16.88
CA TYR A 585 -5.49 -9.74 15.64
C TYR A 585 -6.40 -9.29 14.50
N ASN A 586 -5.83 -8.91 13.37
CA ASN A 586 -6.61 -8.55 12.20
C ASN A 586 -5.86 -8.89 10.90
N SER A 587 -6.37 -9.90 10.18
CA SER A 587 -5.91 -10.32 8.86
C SER A 587 -6.92 -10.00 7.74
N GLU A 588 -7.94 -9.20 8.02
CA GLU A 588 -8.96 -8.83 7.02
C GLU A 588 -8.32 -8.04 5.86
N ASN A 589 -8.71 -8.40 4.66
CA ASN A 589 -8.18 -7.81 3.42
C ASN A 589 -8.71 -6.40 3.14
N HIS A 590 -9.82 -5.99 3.76
CA HIS A 590 -10.39 -4.67 3.60
C HIS A 590 -10.99 -4.18 4.93
N TRP A 591 -10.86 -2.88 5.21
CA TRP A 591 -11.27 -2.33 6.50
C TRP A 591 -12.80 -2.26 6.69
N PHE A 592 -13.54 -1.83 5.66
CA PHE A 592 -14.99 -1.60 5.74
C PHE A 592 -15.83 -2.71 5.16
N ILE A 593 -15.36 -3.34 4.08
CA ILE A 593 -16.06 -4.39 3.34
C ILE A 593 -15.15 -5.63 3.21
N PRO A 594 -14.70 -6.22 4.32
CA PRO A 594 -13.82 -7.37 4.26
C PRO A 594 -14.52 -8.54 3.58
N THR A 595 -13.80 -9.19 2.67
CA THR A 595 -14.27 -10.39 1.97
C THR A 595 -13.49 -11.64 2.37
N LYS A 596 -12.32 -11.47 3.02
CA LYS A 596 -11.45 -12.56 3.45
C LYS A 596 -10.66 -12.16 4.69
N GLY A 597 -10.39 -13.13 5.57
CA GLY A 597 -9.57 -12.95 6.76
C GLY A 597 -10.36 -13.00 8.05
N ALA A 598 -9.70 -12.74 9.16
CA ALA A 598 -10.30 -12.80 10.49
C ALA A 598 -9.88 -11.60 11.34
N LYS A 599 -10.76 -11.20 12.24
CA LYS A 599 -10.49 -10.21 13.29
C LYS A 599 -10.82 -10.84 14.65
N PHE A 600 -9.90 -10.68 15.60
CA PHE A 600 -10.06 -11.13 16.97
C PHE A 600 -9.57 -10.03 17.91
N THR A 601 -10.32 -9.77 18.97
CA THR A 601 -9.92 -8.89 20.06
C THR A 601 -10.27 -9.56 21.38
N ALA A 602 -9.32 -9.64 22.31
CA ALA A 602 -9.57 -10.08 23.67
C ALA A 602 -9.01 -9.05 24.66
N LYS A 603 -9.78 -8.73 25.68
CA LYS A 603 -9.39 -7.76 26.70
C LYS A 603 -9.68 -8.31 28.10
N PHE A 604 -8.77 -8.06 29.00
CA PHE A 604 -8.89 -8.25 30.43
C PHE A 604 -8.74 -6.90 31.15
N GLY A 605 -9.55 -6.63 32.15
CA GLY A 605 -9.46 -5.46 33.02
C GLY A 605 -9.71 -5.82 34.49
N TYR A 606 -8.90 -5.30 35.38
CA TYR A 606 -9.08 -5.37 36.82
C TYR A 606 -9.20 -3.95 37.38
N TYR A 607 -10.36 -3.61 37.95
CA TYR A 607 -10.74 -2.26 38.37
C TYR A 607 -10.75 -2.15 39.89
N THR A 608 -10.14 -1.13 40.42
CA THR A 608 -10.02 -0.84 41.84
C THR A 608 -10.17 0.67 42.11
N ASP A 609 -10.45 1.09 43.30
CA ASP A 609 -10.43 2.51 43.70
C ASP A 609 -9.17 2.89 44.52
N ASN A 610 -8.42 1.91 45.04
CA ASN A 610 -7.26 2.12 45.90
C ASN A 610 -6.08 1.20 45.53
N PHE A 611 -5.88 0.88 44.25
CA PHE A 611 -4.89 -0.07 43.66
C PHE A 611 -5.13 -1.55 43.97
N VAL A 612 -5.89 -1.92 44.96
CA VAL A 612 -6.06 -3.31 45.42
C VAL A 612 -7.52 -3.71 45.48
N ARG A 613 -8.38 -2.86 46.01
CA ARG A 613 -9.78 -3.12 46.31
C ARG A 613 -10.71 -2.17 45.59
N LEU A 614 -12.01 -2.47 45.56
CA LEU A 614 -13.07 -1.59 45.09
C LEU A 614 -14.15 -1.54 46.18
N LYS A 615 -14.37 -0.34 46.76
CA LYS A 615 -15.33 -0.12 47.86
C LYS A 615 -15.16 -1.17 48.98
N ASN A 616 -13.92 -1.36 49.44
CA ASN A 616 -13.51 -2.33 50.48
C ASN A 616 -13.72 -3.83 50.13
N SER A 617 -14.14 -4.17 48.91
CA SER A 617 -14.31 -5.52 48.41
C SER A 617 -13.25 -5.88 47.35
N ALA A 618 -13.27 -7.09 46.83
CA ALA A 618 -12.42 -7.47 45.71
C ALA A 618 -12.73 -6.60 44.49
N GLY A 619 -11.68 -6.22 43.73
CA GLY A 619 -11.85 -5.42 42.53
C GLY A 619 -12.76 -6.06 41.48
N MET A 620 -13.37 -5.23 40.66
CA MET A 620 -14.19 -5.68 39.51
C MET A 620 -13.26 -6.28 38.44
N ARG A 621 -13.64 -7.41 37.89
CA ARG A 621 -12.94 -8.10 36.79
C ARG A 621 -13.80 -8.06 35.54
N GLU A 622 -13.19 -7.64 34.43
CA GLU A 622 -13.79 -7.60 33.11
C GLU A 622 -13.06 -8.58 32.19
N TYR A 623 -13.79 -9.39 31.47
CA TYR A 623 -13.34 -10.23 30.38
C TYR A 623 -14.19 -9.92 29.16
N SER A 624 -13.59 -9.51 28.06
CA SER A 624 -14.31 -9.37 26.81
C SER A 624 -13.54 -9.99 25.66
N ALA A 625 -14.28 -10.57 24.72
CA ALA A 625 -13.71 -11.13 23.51
C ALA A 625 -14.66 -10.91 22.33
N MET A 626 -14.10 -10.65 21.18
CA MET A 626 -14.78 -10.56 19.89
C MET A 626 -14.00 -11.36 18.86
N TRP A 627 -14.70 -12.20 18.12
CA TRP A 627 -14.18 -12.92 16.97
C TRP A 627 -15.09 -12.70 15.77
N ARG A 628 -14.50 -12.38 14.63
CA ARG A 628 -15.18 -12.24 13.34
C ARG A 628 -14.33 -12.88 12.26
N MET A 629 -14.97 -13.52 11.31
CA MET A 629 -14.30 -14.11 10.16
C MET A 629 -15.07 -13.82 8.88
N SER A 630 -14.37 -13.62 7.77
CA SER A 630 -14.93 -13.34 6.46
C SER A 630 -14.61 -14.49 5.51
N PHE A 631 -15.65 -15.15 4.99
CA PHE A 631 -15.56 -16.28 4.09
C PHE A 631 -16.15 -15.90 2.72
N PRO A 632 -15.35 -15.78 1.65
CA PRO A 632 -15.91 -15.64 0.31
C PRO A 632 -16.53 -16.97 -0.12
N VAL A 633 -17.84 -16.98 -0.34
CA VAL A 633 -18.56 -18.15 -0.89
C VAL A 633 -18.32 -18.21 -2.41
N ASN A 634 -18.35 -17.04 -3.04
CA ASN A 634 -18.00 -16.83 -4.45
C ASN A 634 -17.53 -15.38 -4.63
N ASN A 635 -17.35 -14.95 -5.89
CA ASN A 635 -16.87 -13.59 -6.21
C ASN A 635 -17.84 -12.46 -5.80
N ILE A 636 -19.08 -12.78 -5.50
CA ILE A 636 -20.14 -11.82 -5.20
C ILE A 636 -20.57 -11.91 -3.72
N LEU A 637 -20.63 -13.11 -3.15
CA LEU A 637 -21.18 -13.35 -1.82
C LEU A 637 -20.08 -13.68 -0.81
N THR A 638 -20.07 -12.95 0.30
CA THR A 638 -19.24 -13.19 1.49
C THR A 638 -20.12 -13.41 2.70
N ILE A 639 -19.82 -14.41 3.50
CA ILE A 639 -20.49 -14.67 4.79
C ILE A 639 -19.54 -14.32 5.94
N GLN A 640 -20.06 -13.62 6.95
CA GLN A 640 -19.28 -13.18 8.10
C GLN A 640 -20.00 -13.54 9.40
N PRO A 641 -19.64 -14.66 10.03
CA PRO A 641 -20.00 -14.92 11.42
C PRO A 641 -19.20 -14.04 12.36
N MET A 642 -19.82 -13.57 13.44
CA MET A 642 -19.21 -12.84 14.54
C MET A 642 -19.76 -13.36 15.87
N LEU A 643 -18.87 -13.55 16.82
CA LEU A 643 -19.18 -13.85 18.22
C LEU A 643 -18.60 -12.75 19.10
N TYR A 644 -19.34 -12.33 20.08
CA TYR A 644 -18.92 -11.37 21.07
C TYR A 644 -19.41 -11.74 22.46
N GLY A 645 -18.57 -11.51 23.46
CA GLY A 645 -18.94 -11.65 24.86
C GLY A 645 -18.23 -10.65 25.75
N ARG A 646 -18.93 -10.16 26.78
CA ARG A 646 -18.34 -9.37 27.86
C ARG A 646 -18.94 -9.81 29.20
N LEU A 647 -18.06 -10.25 30.11
CA LEU A 647 -18.39 -10.80 31.40
C LEU A 647 -17.76 -9.93 32.49
N ILE A 648 -18.57 -9.39 33.38
CA ILE A 648 -18.14 -8.57 34.49
C ILE A 648 -18.39 -9.34 35.80
N PHE A 649 -17.39 -9.38 36.67
CA PHE A 649 -17.45 -10.05 37.97
C PHE A 649 -17.02 -9.08 39.08
N GLY A 650 -17.73 -9.04 40.16
CA GLY A 650 -17.42 -8.23 41.35
C GLY A 650 -18.63 -8.11 42.25
N THR A 651 -18.41 -7.66 43.49
CA THR A 651 -19.47 -7.40 44.48
C THR A 651 -20.11 -6.02 44.28
N HIS A 652 -19.26 -5.06 43.88
CA HIS A 652 -19.68 -3.70 43.53
C HIS A 652 -19.38 -3.47 42.04
N LEU A 653 -20.45 -3.23 41.26
CA LEU A 653 -20.35 -3.00 39.84
C LEU A 653 -20.80 -1.56 39.55
N PRO A 654 -19.85 -0.63 39.26
CA PRO A 654 -20.19 0.75 38.94
C PRO A 654 -21.05 0.80 37.66
N SER A 655 -22.14 1.57 37.70
CA SER A 655 -23.10 1.65 36.61
C SER A 655 -22.46 2.15 35.30
N ILE A 656 -21.49 3.08 35.39
CA ILE A 656 -20.76 3.59 34.23
C ILE A 656 -19.92 2.53 33.51
N LEU A 657 -19.53 1.45 34.18
CA LEU A 657 -18.74 0.35 33.63
C LEU A 657 -19.63 -0.84 33.19
N GLY A 658 -20.94 -0.74 33.39
CA GLY A 658 -21.92 -1.78 33.04
C GLY A 658 -21.96 -2.11 31.56
N ASN A 659 -22.50 -3.28 31.20
CA ASN A 659 -22.70 -3.69 29.83
C ASN A 659 -23.78 -2.86 29.15
N VAL A 660 -23.49 -2.40 27.93
CA VAL A 660 -24.43 -1.69 27.06
C VAL A 660 -24.32 -2.21 25.62
N MET A 661 -25.45 -2.25 24.92
CA MET A 661 -25.52 -2.72 23.55
C MET A 661 -26.37 -1.77 22.70
N GLY A 662 -26.09 -1.73 21.39
CA GLY A 662 -26.79 -0.89 20.42
C GLY A 662 -25.86 0.01 19.63
N GLY A 663 -26.43 0.80 18.74
CA GLY A 663 -25.69 1.64 17.82
C GLY A 663 -24.97 0.89 16.69
N PRO A 664 -24.36 1.62 15.76
CA PRO A 664 -23.86 1.04 14.51
C PRO A 664 -22.52 0.33 14.65
N PHE A 665 -21.67 0.68 15.66
CA PHE A 665 -20.29 0.25 15.75
C PHE A 665 -19.86 -0.03 17.20
N PHE A 666 -18.81 -0.84 17.38
CA PHE A 666 -18.12 -0.98 18.67
C PHE A 666 -17.57 0.36 19.14
N SER A 667 -17.71 0.65 20.42
CA SER A 667 -17.18 1.85 21.08
C SER A 667 -17.62 3.18 20.43
N HIS A 668 -18.79 3.20 19.80
CA HIS A 668 -19.31 4.40 19.14
C HIS A 668 -19.70 5.50 20.14
N TYR A 669 -20.44 5.14 21.18
CA TYR A 669 -20.88 6.07 22.26
C TYR A 669 -19.98 5.96 23.49
N VAL A 670 -19.77 4.75 23.98
CA VAL A 670 -18.91 4.44 25.12
C VAL A 670 -18.00 3.25 24.81
N PHE A 671 -16.86 3.17 25.46
CA PHE A 671 -15.82 2.19 25.10
C PHE A 671 -16.25 0.72 25.24
N GLN A 672 -17.19 0.41 26.14
CA GLN A 672 -17.70 -0.94 26.37
C GLN A 672 -18.91 -1.32 25.51
N GLN A 673 -19.35 -0.44 24.63
CA GLN A 673 -20.54 -0.65 23.79
C GLN A 673 -20.34 -1.76 22.77
N ILE A 674 -21.37 -2.59 22.64
CA ILE A 674 -21.50 -3.66 21.66
C ILE A 674 -22.50 -3.20 20.59
N PRO A 675 -22.19 -3.17 19.29
CA PRO A 675 -23.16 -2.87 18.25
C PRO A 675 -24.20 -4.00 18.16
N PHE A 676 -25.47 -3.60 18.02
CA PHE A 676 -26.56 -4.57 17.83
C PHE A 676 -27.52 -4.09 16.75
N PRO A 677 -27.81 -4.92 15.72
CA PRO A 677 -28.69 -4.52 14.63
C PRO A 677 -30.10 -4.16 15.14
N GLY A 678 -30.64 -3.04 14.64
CA GLY A 678 -31.99 -2.61 15.00
C GLY A 678 -32.13 -1.93 16.35
N VAL A 679 -31.03 -1.66 17.05
CA VAL A 679 -31.02 -0.85 18.27
C VAL A 679 -30.24 0.43 18.01
N ALA A 680 -30.94 1.58 18.02
CA ALA A 680 -30.38 2.89 17.67
C ALA A 680 -29.39 3.38 18.71
N TYR A 681 -29.82 3.41 19.95
CA TYR A 681 -29.10 4.01 21.07
C TYR A 681 -28.53 2.93 21.98
N ILE A 682 -27.97 3.32 23.12
CA ILE A 682 -27.37 2.39 24.06
C ILE A 682 -28.45 1.81 24.97
N GLU A 683 -28.69 0.51 24.83
CA GLU A 683 -29.53 -0.28 25.76
C GLU A 683 -28.67 -0.84 26.89
N ARG A 684 -29.17 -0.71 28.14
CA ARG A 684 -28.52 -1.32 29.30
C ARG A 684 -28.68 -2.84 29.23
N ALA A 685 -27.58 -3.54 29.41
CA ALA A 685 -27.54 -4.99 29.53
C ALA A 685 -27.06 -5.42 30.93
N ARG A 686 -27.30 -6.70 31.30
CA ARG A 686 -26.85 -7.27 32.55
C ARG A 686 -25.35 -7.56 32.54
N ASP A 687 -24.82 -8.00 33.67
CA ASP A 687 -23.36 -8.16 33.91
C ASP A 687 -22.67 -9.16 32.98
N LYS A 688 -23.38 -10.12 32.48
CA LYS A 688 -22.89 -11.13 31.55
C LYS A 688 -23.66 -11.00 30.24
N ILE A 689 -22.97 -10.79 29.12
CA ILE A 689 -23.59 -10.69 27.80
C ILE A 689 -22.80 -11.53 26.80
N LEU A 690 -23.55 -12.28 26.01
CA LEU A 690 -23.05 -13.01 24.84
C LEU A 690 -23.91 -12.64 23.63
N ALA A 691 -23.28 -12.39 22.50
CA ALA A 691 -23.95 -12.10 21.24
C ALA A 691 -23.31 -12.86 20.09
N ALA A 692 -24.16 -13.34 19.18
CA ALA A 692 -23.78 -13.94 17.91
C ALA A 692 -24.43 -13.16 16.77
N GLN A 693 -23.68 -12.90 15.71
CA GLN A 693 -24.16 -12.25 14.51
C GLN A 693 -23.74 -13.02 13.28
N LEU A 694 -24.63 -13.12 12.31
CA LEU A 694 -24.33 -13.59 10.97
C LEU A 694 -24.61 -12.47 9.98
N MET A 695 -23.62 -12.14 9.13
CA MET A 695 -23.78 -11.17 8.07
C MET A 695 -23.55 -11.83 6.71
N GLY A 696 -24.49 -11.64 5.79
CA GLY A 696 -24.33 -11.89 4.36
C GLY A 696 -23.98 -10.57 3.66
N GLN A 697 -22.87 -10.53 2.93
CA GLN A 697 -22.44 -9.37 2.15
C GLN A 697 -22.47 -9.71 0.66
N LEU A 698 -23.27 -9.00 -0.11
CA LEU A 698 -23.42 -9.11 -1.55
C LEU A 698 -22.68 -7.96 -2.23
N SER A 699 -21.65 -8.25 -2.99
CA SER A 699 -20.88 -7.27 -3.77
C SER A 699 -21.61 -6.96 -5.08
N LEU A 700 -22.11 -5.73 -5.23
CA LEU A 700 -22.75 -5.27 -6.46
C LEU A 700 -21.71 -4.79 -7.48
N THR A 701 -20.67 -4.09 -6.97
CA THR A 701 -19.51 -3.64 -7.73
C THR A 701 -18.26 -3.78 -6.84
N LYS A 702 -17.08 -3.41 -7.36
CA LYS A 702 -15.84 -3.35 -6.54
C LYS A 702 -15.93 -2.34 -5.38
N SER A 703 -16.85 -1.39 -5.45
CA SER A 703 -16.98 -0.30 -4.46
C SER A 703 -18.32 -0.29 -3.72
N SER A 704 -19.32 -1.07 -4.12
CA SER A 704 -20.66 -1.07 -3.52
C SER A 704 -21.10 -2.46 -3.11
N VAL A 705 -21.68 -2.55 -1.91
CA VAL A 705 -22.15 -3.80 -1.31
C VAL A 705 -23.49 -3.62 -0.62
N ILE A 706 -24.26 -4.70 -0.55
CA ILE A 706 -25.43 -4.81 0.32
C ILE A 706 -25.05 -5.79 1.45
N GLN A 707 -25.35 -5.43 2.70
CA GLN A 707 -25.09 -6.26 3.86
C GLN A 707 -26.42 -6.55 4.58
N LEU A 708 -26.71 -7.81 4.79
CA LEU A 708 -27.84 -8.28 5.60
C LEU A 708 -27.28 -8.89 6.89
N LYS A 709 -27.68 -8.39 8.05
CA LYS A 709 -27.21 -8.82 9.36
C LYS A 709 -28.34 -9.40 10.18
N PHE A 710 -28.11 -10.50 10.85
CA PHE A 710 -28.96 -11.08 11.86
C PHE A 710 -28.13 -11.28 13.12
N ALA A 711 -28.64 -10.88 14.27
CA ALA A 711 -27.98 -11.03 15.55
C ALA A 711 -28.92 -11.58 16.60
N ALA A 712 -28.35 -12.39 17.49
CA ALA A 712 -28.99 -12.86 18.70
C ALA A 712 -28.07 -12.57 19.89
N ALA A 713 -28.61 -12.09 20.99
CA ALA A 713 -27.87 -11.87 22.21
C ALA A 713 -28.65 -12.34 23.43
N GLN A 714 -27.92 -12.71 24.46
CA GLN A 714 -28.46 -13.04 25.77
C GLN A 714 -27.64 -12.37 26.87
N ASP A 715 -28.32 -11.93 27.90
CA ASP A 715 -27.68 -11.30 29.04
C ASP A 715 -28.25 -11.84 30.36
N ALA A 716 -27.43 -11.97 31.37
CA ALA A 716 -27.80 -12.47 32.68
C ALA A 716 -26.95 -11.91 33.82
N PRO A 717 -27.40 -11.96 35.09
CA PRO A 717 -26.54 -11.62 36.24
C PRO A 717 -25.44 -12.65 36.46
N LYS A 718 -25.71 -13.93 36.15
CA LYS A 718 -24.75 -15.06 36.33
C LYS A 718 -24.52 -15.80 35.02
N VAL A 719 -23.35 -16.40 34.87
CA VAL A 719 -23.01 -17.20 33.68
C VAL A 719 -23.93 -18.40 33.53
N SER A 720 -24.30 -19.06 34.64
CA SER A 720 -25.21 -20.21 34.65
C SER A 720 -26.63 -19.90 34.19
N GLU A 721 -27.02 -18.66 34.21
CA GLU A 721 -28.36 -18.17 33.88
C GLU A 721 -28.48 -17.57 32.48
N LEU A 722 -27.38 -17.57 31.69
CA LEU A 722 -27.36 -16.92 30.38
C LEU A 722 -28.41 -17.42 29.40
N LEU A 723 -28.79 -18.71 29.49
CA LEU A 723 -29.82 -19.30 28.62
C LEU A 723 -31.25 -19.23 29.19
N ASP A 724 -31.41 -18.73 30.41
CA ASP A 724 -32.72 -18.68 31.09
C ASP A 724 -33.54 -17.44 30.76
N TYR A 725 -32.89 -16.41 30.20
CA TYR A 725 -33.52 -15.14 29.85
C TYR A 725 -33.94 -15.08 28.39
N ARG A 726 -34.86 -14.17 28.09
CA ARG A 726 -35.35 -13.96 26.74
C ARG A 726 -34.22 -13.55 25.79
N THR A 727 -34.13 -14.25 24.67
CA THR A 727 -33.18 -13.91 23.61
C THR A 727 -33.55 -12.59 22.94
N MET A 728 -32.60 -11.69 22.88
CA MET A 728 -32.66 -10.44 22.12
C MET A 728 -32.35 -10.75 20.66
N LEU A 729 -33.21 -10.33 19.75
CA LEU A 729 -33.05 -10.56 18.31
C LEU A 729 -33.05 -9.24 17.57
N GLY A 730 -32.18 -9.10 16.61
CA GLY A 730 -32.07 -7.93 15.76
C GLY A 730 -31.65 -8.26 14.33
N SER A 731 -32.11 -7.45 13.40
CA SER A 731 -31.75 -7.54 12.00
C SER A 731 -31.52 -6.17 11.40
N SER A 732 -30.68 -6.09 10.38
CA SER A 732 -30.48 -4.85 9.61
C SER A 732 -30.08 -5.12 8.18
N LEU A 733 -30.50 -4.24 7.29
CA LEU A 733 -30.09 -4.15 5.90
C LEU A 733 -29.28 -2.87 5.72
N THR A 734 -28.09 -2.97 5.18
CA THR A 734 -27.20 -1.83 4.92
C THR A 734 -26.77 -1.83 3.45
N TYR A 735 -26.94 -0.72 2.77
CA TYR A 735 -26.21 -0.42 1.53
C TYR A 735 -24.95 0.35 1.90
N CYS A 736 -23.80 -0.06 1.37
CA CYS A 736 -22.53 0.62 1.61
C CYS A 736 -21.79 0.85 0.28
N PHE A 737 -21.33 2.09 0.10
CA PHE A 737 -20.51 2.50 -1.04
C PHE A 737 -19.18 3.07 -0.53
N ASN A 738 -18.06 2.48 -0.99
CA ASN A 738 -16.71 2.94 -0.63
C ASN A 738 -16.30 4.13 -1.51
N SER A 739 -16.47 5.34 -1.00
CA SER A 739 -16.11 6.58 -1.68
C SER A 739 -14.68 7.03 -1.33
N THR A 740 -14.15 8.01 -2.07
CA THR A 740 -12.86 8.67 -1.77
C THR A 740 -12.86 9.43 -0.44
N PHE A 741 -14.04 9.83 0.05
CA PHE A 741 -14.23 10.52 1.35
C PHE A 741 -14.52 9.55 2.50
N GLY A 742 -14.41 8.26 2.27
CA GLY A 742 -14.76 7.19 3.19
C GLY A 742 -16.07 6.51 2.82
N PRO A 743 -16.50 5.50 3.61
CA PRO A 743 -17.71 4.76 3.33
C PRO A 743 -18.97 5.64 3.46
N LEU A 744 -19.82 5.59 2.44
CA LEU A 744 -21.19 6.07 2.49
C LEU A 744 -22.08 4.88 2.82
N GLY A 745 -22.82 4.94 3.92
CA GLY A 745 -23.68 3.85 4.38
C GLY A 745 -25.11 4.31 4.65
N ALA A 746 -26.09 3.49 4.29
CA ALA A 746 -27.48 3.65 4.68
C ALA A 746 -27.99 2.33 5.25
N THR A 747 -28.45 2.34 6.49
CA THR A 747 -28.88 1.16 7.25
C THR A 747 -30.32 1.32 7.71
N VAL A 748 -31.11 0.27 7.57
CA VAL A 748 -32.41 0.10 8.20
C VAL A 748 -32.32 -1.14 9.08
N GLY A 749 -32.81 -1.07 10.31
CA GLY A 749 -32.77 -2.19 11.22
C GLY A 749 -34.01 -2.29 12.09
N TYR A 750 -34.26 -3.46 12.64
CA TYR A 750 -35.35 -3.75 13.57
C TYR A 750 -34.90 -4.73 14.65
N SER A 751 -35.33 -4.51 15.88
CA SER A 751 -35.06 -5.46 16.98
C SER A 751 -36.33 -5.69 17.82
N ASN A 752 -36.37 -6.85 18.48
CA ASN A 752 -37.42 -7.19 19.43
C ASN A 752 -37.29 -6.47 20.78
N ILE A 753 -36.21 -5.68 20.95
CA ILE A 753 -35.98 -4.86 22.15
C ILE A 753 -36.67 -3.53 22.01
N SER A 754 -36.27 -2.74 21.02
CA SER A 754 -36.85 -1.40 20.74
C SER A 754 -38.21 -1.49 20.13
N LYS A 755 -38.51 -2.53 19.36
CA LYS A 755 -39.76 -2.75 18.60
C LYS A 755 -40.06 -1.63 17.60
N GLU A 756 -39.06 -0.85 17.24
CA GLU A 756 -39.10 0.25 16.29
C GLU A 756 -38.08 0.05 15.18
N PHE A 757 -38.30 0.69 14.04
CA PHE A 757 -37.33 0.71 12.97
C PHE A 757 -36.26 1.76 13.28
N TYR A 758 -35.01 1.32 13.08
CA TYR A 758 -33.80 2.14 13.20
C TYR A 758 -33.30 2.52 11.82
N TYR A 759 -32.95 3.78 11.65
CA TYR A 759 -32.36 4.32 10.42
C TYR A 759 -31.02 4.97 10.76
N TYR A 760 -29.98 4.59 10.03
CA TYR A 760 -28.66 5.17 10.20
C TYR A 760 -28.03 5.47 8.82
N VAL A 761 -27.63 6.71 8.62
CA VAL A 761 -26.93 7.16 7.41
C VAL A 761 -25.61 7.77 7.83
N ASN A 762 -24.52 7.36 7.17
CA ASN A 762 -23.22 7.91 7.43
C ASN A 762 -22.42 8.15 6.14
N LEU A 763 -21.55 9.16 6.18
CA LEU A 763 -20.51 9.43 5.19
C LEU A 763 -19.22 9.74 5.95
N GLY A 764 -18.14 9.07 5.61
CA GLY A 764 -16.82 9.29 6.20
C GLY A 764 -16.32 8.11 7.01
N PHE A 765 -15.12 8.26 7.51
CA PHE A 765 -14.42 7.21 8.24
C PHE A 765 -14.90 7.12 9.69
N LYS A 766 -14.75 5.95 10.26
CA LYS A 766 -15.08 5.68 11.65
C LYS A 766 -13.93 6.10 12.56
N PHE A 767 -14.20 6.97 13.53
CA PHE A 767 -13.27 7.38 14.60
C PHE A 767 -13.97 7.70 15.91
#